data_2a595d974b78c12f1590b70ded070bbb
#
_entry.id   2a595d974b78c12f1590b70ded070bbb
#
_cell.length_a   1.000
_cell.length_b   1.000
_cell.length_c   1.000
_cell.angle_alpha   90.00
_cell.angle_beta   90.00
_cell.angle_gamma   90.00
#
_symmetry.space_group_name_H-M   'P 1'
#
loop_
_entity.id
_entity.type
_entity.pdbx_description
1 polymer ?
#
loop_
_entity_poly.entity_id
_entity_poly.type
_entity_poly.pdbx_seq_one_letter_code
_entity_poly.pdbx_strand_id
1 'polypeptide(L)'
;LSLEFIDFTYDAKDAKYTIAQCKERDVTYAAPLKVRVRLINKETEEINEHEIFMGDLPLMTETGTFVINGAERVIVSQLVRSPGIYYAIAHDKLGKRLFSSTVIPNRGAWLEYETDSNDVFYVRVDRTRKVPITVLIRALGVGSNAEIIDLFGEEPKILASFTKDTSTNYQEGLLELYKKIRPGEPLAVESAESLINAMFFDPRRYDLAKVGRYKFNKKLHLNRRIVGHRLAEDVVDASTGEILAEEGTVVTKEMANTIQNSAVPYVWILGEEDRRIKVLSNLMVDIRHYLPEIEDPKSIGVTEAVYYPVLENILEENDTLEDRIAAIHRDIHDLIPKHITKEDIFASINYNMHLEYGLGNADDIDHLGNRRIRAVGELLQNQYRIGLSRLERVVRERMTTQDTENISPQSLINIKPVTAAVKEFFGSSQLSQFMDQNNPLGELTHKRRLSALGPGGLSRDRAGFEVRDVHYSHYGRMCPVETPEGPNIGLINSLASYARINQYGFIEAPYRKIDKSDPKNPRVTDEVVYMTADEEDNYHVAQANEPLDEEGYFIHKNVSGRFREETQEYERHMFDYMDVSPRMVFSVATALIPFLQNDDANRALMGSNMQRQAVPLLTTEAPVVGTGMEVKTAVDSGVCVVAKKSGTVLRSTSTDISIKNDDGTKDDYHLTKYLRSNQSNCYNQKPIVFQGEHVEAGQVIADGPSTANGELALGKNPLIGFMTWEGYNYEDAVLLSERLVMDDVYTSVHIEEYECEARDTKLGPEEITREDRKSTR
;
A
#
# COMPACT_ATOMS: atom_id res chain seq x y z
N LEU A 1 -29.14 -14.69 -22.98
CA LEU A 1 -29.29 -14.06 -21.65
C LEU A 1 -28.08 -13.21 -21.32
N SER A 2 -28.32 -12.03 -20.78
CA SER A 2 -27.30 -11.10 -20.28
C SER A 2 -27.68 -10.64 -18.88
N LEU A 3 -26.73 -10.71 -17.93
CA LEU A 3 -26.90 -10.27 -16.55
C LEU A 3 -26.00 -9.06 -16.31
N GLU A 4 -26.62 -7.95 -15.89
CA GLU A 4 -25.91 -6.70 -15.64
C GLU A 4 -26.10 -6.25 -14.20
N PHE A 5 -25.00 -5.82 -13.56
CA PHE A 5 -25.03 -5.15 -12.26
C PHE A 5 -25.12 -3.64 -12.49
N ILE A 6 -26.16 -3.00 -11.96
CA ILE A 6 -26.44 -1.58 -12.21
C ILE A 6 -25.86 -0.69 -11.13
N ASP A 7 -26.24 -0.94 -9.89
CA ASP A 7 -25.77 -0.21 -8.72
C ASP A 7 -25.82 -1.07 -7.45
N PHE A 8 -25.33 -0.52 -6.35
CA PHE A 8 -25.37 -1.18 -5.05
C PHE A 8 -25.77 -0.19 -3.97
N THR A 9 -26.27 -0.73 -2.86
CA THR A 9 -26.61 0.04 -1.65
C THR A 9 -25.92 -0.59 -0.46
N TYR A 10 -25.15 0.21 0.27
CA TYR A 10 -24.43 -0.20 1.47
C TYR A 10 -24.35 1.00 2.43
N ASP A 11 -25.12 0.98 3.51
CA ASP A 11 -25.20 2.07 4.47
C ASP A 11 -25.03 1.54 5.91
N ALA A 12 -24.22 2.24 6.69
CA ALA A 12 -24.01 1.95 8.11
C ALA A 12 -25.29 2.03 8.95
N LYS A 13 -26.29 2.79 8.51
CA LYS A 13 -27.60 2.91 9.17
C LYS A 13 -28.43 1.62 9.11
N ASP A 14 -28.14 0.76 8.14
CA ASP A 14 -28.81 -0.53 7.96
C ASP A 14 -28.23 -1.63 8.83
N ALA A 15 -27.24 -1.36 9.65
CA ALA A 15 -26.64 -2.31 10.59
C ALA A 15 -27.72 -2.78 11.60
N LYS A 16 -27.84 -4.10 11.73
CA LYS A 16 -28.86 -4.71 12.60
C LYS A 16 -28.63 -4.42 14.09
N TYR A 17 -27.38 -4.36 14.50
CA TYR A 17 -26.95 -4.13 15.88
C TYR A 17 -25.93 -3.01 15.97
N THR A 18 -25.88 -2.34 17.12
CA THR A 18 -24.80 -1.40 17.45
C THR A 18 -23.52 -2.16 17.83
N ILE A 19 -22.40 -1.45 17.89
CA ILE A 19 -21.11 -2.04 18.27
C ILE A 19 -21.18 -2.72 19.64
N ALA A 20 -21.79 -2.07 20.62
CA ALA A 20 -21.98 -2.62 21.97
C ALA A 20 -22.84 -3.87 21.96
N GLN A 21 -23.94 -3.87 21.20
CA GLN A 21 -24.81 -5.04 21.05
C GLN A 21 -24.11 -6.22 20.33
N CYS A 22 -23.26 -5.91 19.33
CA CYS A 22 -22.48 -6.95 18.66
C CYS A 22 -21.49 -7.63 19.60
N LYS A 23 -20.82 -6.86 20.46
CA LYS A 23 -19.91 -7.42 21.47
C LYS A 23 -20.63 -8.26 22.52
N GLU A 24 -21.80 -7.83 22.96
CA GLU A 24 -22.61 -8.54 23.94
C GLU A 24 -23.17 -9.87 23.38
N ARG A 25 -23.59 -9.84 22.12
CA ARG A 25 -24.24 -11.00 21.46
C ARG A 25 -23.28 -11.91 20.68
N ASP A 26 -21.98 -11.63 20.69
CA ASP A 26 -20.97 -12.36 19.91
C ASP A 26 -21.27 -12.43 18.40
N VAL A 27 -21.77 -11.33 17.85
CA VAL A 27 -22.08 -11.21 16.42
C VAL A 27 -21.17 -10.20 15.73
N THR A 28 -21.17 -10.23 14.41
CA THR A 28 -20.35 -9.32 13.60
C THR A 28 -21.09 -8.01 13.36
N TYR A 29 -20.39 -6.89 13.55
CA TYR A 29 -20.88 -5.57 13.19
C TYR A 29 -20.80 -5.40 11.67
N ALA A 30 -21.94 -5.54 10.99
CA ALA A 30 -22.03 -5.55 9.54
C ALA A 30 -23.30 -4.89 9.06
N ALA A 31 -23.28 -4.42 7.83
CA ALA A 31 -24.44 -3.90 7.13
C ALA A 31 -24.75 -4.74 5.88
N PRO A 32 -26.02 -4.92 5.49
CA PRO A 32 -26.37 -5.66 4.29
C PRO A 32 -25.89 -4.94 3.02
N LEU A 33 -25.25 -5.69 2.14
CA LEU A 33 -24.94 -5.25 0.79
C LEU A 33 -26.03 -5.69 -0.15
N LYS A 34 -26.72 -4.76 -0.80
CA LYS A 34 -27.79 -4.98 -1.75
C LYS A 34 -27.35 -4.49 -3.11
N VAL A 35 -27.53 -5.30 -4.13
CA VAL A 35 -27.15 -4.99 -5.50
C VAL A 35 -28.38 -5.05 -6.39
N ARG A 36 -28.57 -4.00 -7.21
CA ARG A 36 -29.61 -4.01 -8.23
C ARG A 36 -29.04 -4.65 -9.50
N VAL A 37 -29.74 -5.68 -9.96
CA VAL A 37 -29.32 -6.54 -11.07
C VAL A 37 -30.40 -6.53 -12.15
N ARG A 38 -29.96 -6.46 -13.40
CA ARG A 38 -30.83 -6.52 -14.57
C ARG A 38 -30.53 -7.78 -15.37
N LEU A 39 -31.55 -8.59 -15.58
CA LEU A 39 -31.49 -9.74 -16.49
C LEU A 39 -32.18 -9.39 -17.80
N ILE A 40 -31.44 -9.47 -18.88
CA ILE A 40 -31.93 -9.21 -20.24
C ILE A 40 -32.01 -10.53 -20.99
N ASN A 41 -33.22 -10.90 -21.42
CA ASN A 41 -33.43 -12.01 -22.35
C ASN A 41 -33.47 -11.48 -23.79
N LYS A 42 -32.44 -11.79 -24.55
CA LYS A 42 -32.29 -11.30 -25.94
C LYS A 42 -33.27 -11.97 -26.91
N GLU A 43 -33.84 -13.12 -26.55
CA GLU A 43 -34.78 -13.86 -27.39
C GLU A 43 -36.21 -13.34 -27.25
N THR A 44 -36.63 -13.03 -26.00
CA THR A 44 -37.99 -12.53 -25.70
C THR A 44 -38.04 -11.03 -25.49
N GLU A 45 -36.93 -10.31 -25.50
CA GLU A 45 -36.78 -8.88 -25.21
C GLU A 45 -37.29 -8.48 -23.81
N GLU A 46 -37.40 -9.41 -22.89
CA GLU A 46 -37.78 -9.15 -21.51
C GLU A 46 -36.64 -8.63 -20.70
N ILE A 47 -36.89 -7.62 -19.86
CA ILE A 47 -35.93 -7.02 -18.94
C ILE A 47 -36.51 -7.15 -17.53
N ASN A 48 -35.82 -7.89 -16.66
CA ASN A 48 -36.15 -8.08 -15.25
C ASN A 48 -35.13 -7.39 -14.37
N GLU A 49 -35.56 -6.45 -13.54
CA GLU A 49 -34.72 -5.82 -12.52
C GLU A 49 -35.12 -6.30 -11.14
N HIS A 50 -34.14 -6.71 -10.35
CA HIS A 50 -34.32 -7.10 -8.96
C HIS A 50 -33.20 -6.56 -8.09
N GLU A 51 -33.53 -6.25 -6.85
CA GLU A 51 -32.56 -5.98 -5.81
C GLU A 51 -32.21 -7.29 -5.10
N ILE A 52 -30.91 -7.64 -5.10
CA ILE A 52 -30.42 -8.90 -4.54
C ILE A 52 -29.57 -8.59 -3.34
N PHE A 53 -29.85 -9.32 -2.25
CA PHE A 53 -29.00 -9.33 -1.06
C PHE A 53 -27.73 -10.14 -1.32
N MET A 54 -26.56 -9.46 -1.26
CA MET A 54 -25.24 -10.06 -1.52
C MET A 54 -24.49 -10.50 -0.25
N GLY A 55 -25.15 -10.50 0.89
CA GLY A 55 -24.55 -10.82 2.16
C GLY A 55 -24.26 -9.60 3.04
N ASP A 56 -23.90 -9.85 4.27
CA ASP A 56 -23.49 -8.82 5.22
C ASP A 56 -21.99 -8.56 5.07
N LEU A 57 -21.62 -7.30 4.85
CA LEU A 57 -20.24 -6.87 4.77
C LEU A 57 -19.86 -6.15 6.06
N PRO A 58 -18.82 -6.59 6.78
CA PRO A 58 -18.40 -5.94 8.01
C PRO A 58 -18.09 -4.46 7.85
N LEU A 59 -18.51 -3.68 8.82
CA LEU A 59 -18.28 -2.24 8.89
C LEU A 59 -17.06 -1.91 9.75
N MET A 60 -16.25 -0.97 9.30
CA MET A 60 -15.19 -0.41 10.12
C MET A 60 -15.79 0.52 11.19
N THR A 61 -15.32 0.39 12.42
CA THR A 61 -15.70 1.30 13.51
C THR A 61 -15.01 2.66 13.36
N GLU A 62 -15.44 3.68 14.10
CA GLU A 62 -14.82 5.02 14.09
C GLU A 62 -13.34 5.00 14.50
N THR A 63 -12.93 3.98 15.26
CA THR A 63 -11.54 3.79 15.71
C THR A 63 -10.69 2.94 14.78
N GLY A 64 -11.22 2.53 13.63
CA GLY A 64 -10.45 1.78 12.63
C GLY A 64 -10.37 0.27 12.88
N THR A 65 -11.26 -0.27 13.68
CA THR A 65 -11.35 -1.71 14.00
C THR A 65 -12.57 -2.36 13.38
N PHE A 66 -12.59 -3.69 13.39
CA PHE A 66 -13.75 -4.49 12.98
C PHE A 66 -14.20 -5.36 14.14
N VAL A 67 -15.49 -5.46 14.36
CA VAL A 67 -16.07 -6.37 15.35
C VAL A 67 -16.53 -7.63 14.64
N ILE A 68 -15.79 -8.71 14.81
CA ILE A 68 -16.03 -10.00 14.20
C ILE A 68 -16.33 -11.02 15.29
N ASN A 69 -17.55 -11.58 15.28
CA ASN A 69 -18.03 -12.54 16.30
C ASN A 69 -17.86 -12.01 17.75
N GLY A 70 -18.12 -10.71 17.93
CA GLY A 70 -18.04 -10.04 19.21
C GLY A 70 -16.65 -9.58 19.65
N ALA A 71 -15.59 -9.94 18.93
CA ALA A 71 -14.22 -9.53 19.24
C ALA A 71 -13.74 -8.42 18.30
N GLU A 72 -13.11 -7.38 18.82
CA GLU A 72 -12.46 -6.35 18.01
C GLU A 72 -11.21 -6.89 17.36
N ARG A 73 -11.11 -6.70 16.05
CA ARG A 73 -9.97 -7.10 15.24
C ARG A 73 -9.40 -5.93 14.44
N VAL A 74 -8.12 -6.00 14.19
CA VAL A 74 -7.39 -5.05 13.35
C VAL A 74 -6.87 -5.78 12.12
N ILE A 75 -7.12 -5.22 10.96
CA ILE A 75 -6.52 -5.70 9.72
C ILE A 75 -5.18 -4.96 9.54
N VAL A 76 -4.10 -5.69 9.72
CA VAL A 76 -2.74 -5.14 9.60
C VAL A 76 -2.40 -4.88 8.15
N SER A 77 -1.84 -3.71 7.85
CA SER A 77 -1.37 -3.38 6.51
C SER A 77 -0.20 -4.26 6.11
N GLN A 78 -0.17 -4.68 4.86
CA GLN A 78 0.86 -5.57 4.32
C GLN A 78 1.86 -4.78 3.48
N LEU A 79 3.15 -5.02 3.70
CA LEU A 79 4.24 -4.47 2.91
C LEU A 79 4.64 -5.48 1.84
N VAL A 80 4.46 -5.11 0.57
CA VAL A 80 4.72 -5.99 -0.57
C VAL A 80 5.57 -5.30 -1.62
N ARG A 81 6.21 -6.10 -2.47
CA ARG A 81 6.88 -5.58 -3.66
C ARG A 81 5.84 -4.98 -4.61
N SER A 82 6.09 -3.76 -5.07
CA SER A 82 5.21 -3.09 -6.04
C SER A 82 5.20 -3.85 -7.37
N PRO A 83 4.05 -3.95 -8.06
CA PRO A 83 4.04 -4.32 -9.47
C PRO A 83 4.93 -3.37 -10.28
N GLY A 84 5.67 -3.90 -11.22
CA GLY A 84 6.58 -3.11 -12.03
C GLY A 84 7.65 -3.95 -12.70
N ILE A 85 8.66 -3.29 -13.26
CA ILE A 85 9.80 -3.94 -13.90
C ILE A 85 11.04 -3.70 -13.04
N TYR A 86 11.74 -4.77 -12.72
CA TYR A 86 12.94 -4.75 -11.87
C TYR A 86 14.13 -5.28 -12.62
N TYR A 87 15.21 -4.53 -12.64
CA TYR A 87 16.45 -4.85 -13.31
C TYR A 87 17.54 -5.17 -12.29
N ALA A 88 18.30 -6.22 -12.54
CA ALA A 88 19.41 -6.63 -11.70
C ALA A 88 20.65 -6.89 -12.53
N ILE A 89 21.81 -6.61 -11.96
CA ILE A 89 23.12 -6.88 -12.53
C ILE A 89 23.82 -7.90 -11.64
N ALA A 90 24.18 -9.05 -12.19
CA ALA A 90 24.95 -10.06 -11.50
C ALA A 90 26.30 -10.27 -12.20
N HIS A 91 27.24 -10.88 -11.51
CA HIS A 91 28.54 -11.25 -12.08
C HIS A 91 28.64 -12.77 -12.15
N ASP A 92 29.14 -13.29 -13.25
CA ASP A 92 29.43 -14.71 -13.39
C ASP A 92 30.75 -15.07 -12.67
N LYS A 93 31.12 -16.34 -12.73
CA LYS A 93 32.38 -16.83 -12.12
C LYS A 93 33.65 -16.19 -12.69
N LEU A 94 33.55 -15.68 -13.93
CA LEU A 94 34.66 -15.02 -14.64
C LEU A 94 34.64 -13.48 -14.48
N GLY A 95 33.67 -12.94 -13.73
CA GLY A 95 33.52 -11.51 -13.52
C GLY A 95 32.76 -10.76 -14.60
N LYS A 96 32.19 -11.45 -15.61
CA LYS A 96 31.36 -10.84 -16.65
C LYS A 96 30.02 -10.41 -16.08
N ARG A 97 29.59 -9.18 -16.40
CA ARG A 97 28.28 -8.67 -15.97
C ARG A 97 27.16 -9.37 -16.75
N LEU A 98 26.22 -9.94 -16.00
CA LEU A 98 25.00 -10.55 -16.53
C LEU A 98 23.82 -9.69 -16.11
N PHE A 99 22.93 -9.42 -17.06
CA PHE A 99 21.77 -8.55 -16.85
C PHE A 99 20.50 -9.39 -16.83
N SER A 100 19.70 -9.17 -15.81
CA SER A 100 18.41 -9.83 -15.67
C SER A 100 17.33 -8.83 -15.33
N SER A 101 16.10 -9.16 -15.67
CA SER A 101 14.96 -8.36 -15.26
C SER A 101 13.74 -9.22 -15.04
N THR A 102 12.81 -8.70 -14.24
CA THR A 102 11.55 -9.37 -13.93
C THR A 102 10.42 -8.37 -14.11
N VAL A 103 9.43 -8.74 -14.92
CA VAL A 103 8.19 -7.99 -15.10
C VAL A 103 7.14 -8.62 -14.19
N ILE A 104 6.73 -7.88 -13.16
CA ILE A 104 5.81 -8.36 -12.14
C ILE A 104 4.49 -7.59 -12.26
N PRO A 105 3.38 -8.25 -12.63
CA PRO A 105 2.05 -7.66 -12.57
C PRO A 105 1.47 -7.76 -11.16
N ASN A 106 0.41 -7.02 -10.89
CA ASN A 106 -0.39 -7.19 -9.67
C ASN A 106 -1.10 -8.56 -9.67
N ARG A 107 -1.57 -8.99 -10.84
CA ARG A 107 -2.18 -10.30 -11.09
C ARG A 107 -1.89 -10.72 -12.54
N GLY A 108 -1.29 -11.88 -12.73
CA GLY A 108 -0.97 -12.41 -14.06
C GLY A 108 0.36 -13.15 -14.11
N ALA A 109 0.78 -13.49 -15.33
CA ALA A 109 2.02 -14.19 -15.59
C ALA A 109 3.23 -13.28 -15.50
N TRP A 110 4.32 -13.77 -14.91
CA TRP A 110 5.59 -13.06 -14.81
C TRP A 110 6.39 -13.27 -16.10
N LEU A 111 7.11 -12.24 -16.53
CA LEU A 111 8.16 -12.34 -17.54
C LEU A 111 9.51 -12.16 -16.87
N GLU A 112 10.39 -13.11 -17.05
CA GLU A 112 11.77 -13.06 -16.55
C GLU A 112 12.74 -13.05 -17.71
N TYR A 113 13.54 -11.99 -17.83
CA TYR A 113 14.59 -11.88 -18.82
C TYR A 113 15.94 -12.20 -18.18
N GLU A 114 16.78 -12.93 -18.89
CA GLU A 114 18.14 -13.20 -18.48
C GLU A 114 19.10 -13.22 -19.65
N THR A 115 20.34 -12.82 -19.41
CA THR A 115 21.44 -12.98 -20.37
C THR A 115 22.41 -14.03 -19.84
N ASP A 116 22.95 -14.85 -20.74
CA ASP A 116 23.98 -15.80 -20.38
C ASP A 116 25.40 -15.30 -20.70
N SER A 117 26.41 -16.11 -20.38
CA SER A 117 27.82 -15.79 -20.63
C SER A 117 28.17 -15.66 -22.12
N ASN A 118 27.34 -16.19 -23.01
CA ASN A 118 27.52 -16.13 -24.45
C ASN A 118 26.75 -14.96 -25.11
N ASP A 119 26.25 -14.02 -24.34
CA ASP A 119 25.43 -12.88 -24.78
C ASP A 119 24.08 -13.26 -25.40
N VAL A 120 23.62 -14.48 -25.19
CA VAL A 120 22.28 -14.91 -25.60
C VAL A 120 21.25 -14.38 -24.61
N PHE A 121 20.22 -13.73 -25.13
CA PHE A 121 19.16 -13.18 -24.34
C PHE A 121 17.97 -14.16 -24.30
N TYR A 122 17.59 -14.58 -23.09
CA TYR A 122 16.49 -15.52 -22.88
C TYR A 122 15.33 -14.87 -22.15
N VAL A 123 14.14 -15.40 -22.38
CA VAL A 123 12.93 -15.09 -21.65
C VAL A 123 12.31 -16.34 -21.05
N ARG A 124 11.75 -16.19 -19.87
CA ARG A 124 11.01 -17.22 -19.16
C ARG A 124 9.61 -16.70 -18.86
N VAL A 125 8.60 -17.37 -19.35
CA VAL A 125 7.20 -17.01 -19.14
C VAL A 125 6.63 -17.87 -18.03
N ASP A 126 6.23 -17.24 -16.92
CA ASP A 126 5.54 -17.87 -15.80
C ASP A 126 6.18 -19.18 -15.31
N ARG A 127 7.48 -19.13 -15.00
CA ARG A 127 8.30 -20.26 -14.49
C ARG A 127 8.48 -21.45 -15.45
N THR A 128 8.19 -21.27 -16.71
CA THR A 128 8.46 -22.29 -17.73
C THR A 128 9.94 -22.34 -18.10
N ARG A 129 10.32 -23.25 -18.97
CA ARG A 129 11.70 -23.31 -19.50
C ARG A 129 11.99 -22.07 -20.35
N LYS A 130 13.22 -21.58 -20.27
CA LYS A 130 13.67 -20.42 -21.02
C LYS A 130 13.69 -20.66 -22.53
N VAL A 131 13.34 -19.64 -23.29
CA VAL A 131 13.43 -19.59 -24.75
C VAL A 131 14.24 -18.35 -25.16
N PRO A 132 14.87 -18.33 -26.34
CA PRO A 132 15.47 -17.11 -26.85
C PRO A 132 14.46 -15.97 -26.93
N ILE A 133 14.89 -14.74 -26.63
CA ILE A 133 13.98 -13.58 -26.65
C ILE A 133 13.33 -13.35 -28.01
N THR A 134 14.01 -13.72 -29.08
CA THR A 134 13.51 -13.58 -30.44
C THR A 134 12.25 -14.41 -30.70
N VAL A 135 12.07 -15.53 -30.02
CA VAL A 135 10.83 -16.32 -30.05
C VAL A 135 9.64 -15.52 -29.52
N LEU A 136 9.83 -14.85 -28.37
CA LEU A 136 8.79 -13.97 -27.80
C LEU A 136 8.49 -12.78 -28.72
N ILE A 137 9.51 -12.15 -29.28
CA ILE A 137 9.35 -11.01 -30.17
C ILE A 137 8.55 -11.43 -31.44
N ARG A 138 8.83 -12.59 -32.01
CA ARG A 138 8.06 -13.13 -33.15
C ARG A 138 6.63 -13.46 -32.77
N ALA A 139 6.41 -14.03 -31.59
CA ALA A 139 5.08 -14.35 -31.10
C ALA A 139 4.23 -13.10 -30.84
N LEU A 140 4.84 -11.94 -30.61
CA LEU A 140 4.16 -10.66 -30.43
C LEU A 140 3.87 -9.90 -31.73
N GLY A 141 4.27 -10.43 -32.89
CA GLY A 141 3.91 -9.86 -34.18
C GLY A 141 5.08 -9.44 -35.08
N VAL A 142 6.32 -9.42 -34.60
CA VAL A 142 7.52 -9.09 -35.38
C VAL A 142 8.14 -10.37 -35.86
N GLY A 143 7.77 -10.80 -37.09
CA GLY A 143 8.01 -12.17 -37.57
C GLY A 143 9.37 -12.45 -38.15
N SER A 144 9.95 -11.56 -38.96
CA SER A 144 11.21 -11.80 -39.65
C SER A 144 12.44 -11.26 -38.90
N ASN A 145 13.61 -11.83 -39.16
CA ASN A 145 14.86 -11.35 -38.62
C ASN A 145 15.13 -9.87 -39.00
N ALA A 146 14.80 -9.50 -40.23
CA ALA A 146 14.96 -8.13 -40.72
C ALA A 146 14.07 -7.13 -39.93
N GLU A 147 12.84 -7.51 -39.66
CA GLU A 147 11.90 -6.70 -38.85
C GLU A 147 12.37 -6.55 -37.40
N ILE A 148 12.94 -7.60 -36.81
CA ILE A 148 13.48 -7.54 -35.43
C ILE A 148 14.70 -6.61 -35.37
N ILE A 149 15.60 -6.71 -36.37
CA ILE A 149 16.78 -5.81 -36.45
C ILE A 149 16.35 -4.37 -36.69
N ASP A 150 15.33 -4.14 -37.51
CA ASP A 150 14.78 -2.80 -37.71
C ASP A 150 14.16 -2.22 -36.41
N LEU A 151 13.46 -3.04 -35.64
CA LEU A 151 12.84 -2.61 -34.37
C LEU A 151 13.88 -2.27 -33.29
N PHE A 152 14.86 -3.13 -33.04
CA PHE A 152 15.82 -2.98 -31.94
C PHE A 152 17.17 -2.38 -32.33
N GLY A 153 17.47 -2.31 -33.60
CA GLY A 153 18.80 -2.03 -34.12
C GLY A 153 19.70 -3.28 -34.15
N GLU A 154 20.93 -3.13 -34.59
CA GLU A 154 21.92 -4.21 -34.61
C GLU A 154 22.56 -4.43 -33.23
N GLU A 155 21.80 -4.97 -32.30
CA GLU A 155 22.28 -5.28 -30.98
C GLU A 155 22.97 -6.64 -30.91
N PRO A 156 24.19 -6.73 -30.31
CA PRO A 156 24.91 -7.98 -30.22
C PRO A 156 24.13 -9.13 -29.58
N LYS A 157 23.34 -8.82 -28.55
CA LYS A 157 22.54 -9.80 -27.84
C LYS A 157 21.40 -10.36 -28.67
N ILE A 158 20.77 -9.54 -29.51
CA ILE A 158 19.74 -9.98 -30.46
C ILE A 158 20.37 -10.85 -31.54
N LEU A 159 21.50 -10.45 -32.08
CA LEU A 159 22.24 -11.25 -33.11
C LEU A 159 22.70 -12.61 -32.56
N ALA A 160 23.19 -12.65 -31.33
CA ALA A 160 23.54 -13.89 -30.65
C ALA A 160 22.32 -14.76 -30.37
N SER A 161 21.18 -14.19 -30.08
CA SER A 161 19.94 -14.92 -29.81
C SER A 161 19.37 -15.60 -31.09
N PHE A 162 19.58 -15.03 -32.26
CA PHE A 162 19.20 -15.68 -33.51
C PHE A 162 19.88 -17.05 -33.74
N THR A 163 21.07 -17.22 -33.20
CA THR A 163 21.82 -18.52 -33.34
C THR A 163 21.15 -19.63 -32.54
N LYS A 164 20.41 -19.32 -31.51
CA LYS A 164 19.68 -20.27 -30.67
C LYS A 164 18.21 -20.41 -31.02
N ASP A 165 17.68 -19.51 -31.81
CA ASP A 165 16.30 -19.51 -32.26
C ASP A 165 16.11 -20.40 -33.51
N THR A 166 15.21 -21.37 -33.42
CA THR A 166 14.86 -22.28 -34.51
C THR A 166 13.69 -21.76 -35.32
N SER A 167 12.95 -20.76 -34.85
CA SER A 167 11.82 -20.17 -35.55
C SER A 167 12.27 -19.11 -36.57
N THR A 168 11.51 -18.93 -37.64
CA THR A 168 11.82 -17.98 -38.73
C THR A 168 10.71 -17.02 -39.06
N ASN A 169 9.49 -17.27 -38.57
CA ASN A 169 8.33 -16.43 -38.81
C ASN A 169 7.42 -16.35 -37.58
N TYR A 170 6.37 -15.53 -37.67
CA TYR A 170 5.39 -15.33 -36.63
C TYR A 170 4.72 -16.62 -36.13
N GLN A 171 4.32 -17.49 -37.07
CA GLN A 171 3.62 -18.73 -36.75
C GLN A 171 4.51 -19.73 -36.03
N GLU A 172 5.73 -19.88 -36.48
CA GLU A 172 6.72 -20.76 -35.83
C GLU A 172 7.10 -20.26 -34.46
N GLY A 173 7.24 -18.93 -34.27
CA GLY A 173 7.48 -18.30 -32.98
C GLY A 173 6.35 -18.55 -31.98
N LEU A 174 5.10 -18.40 -32.41
CA LEU A 174 3.93 -18.72 -31.61
C LEU A 174 3.90 -20.19 -31.15
N LEU A 175 4.17 -21.12 -32.09
CA LEU A 175 4.16 -22.55 -31.79
C LEU A 175 5.29 -22.95 -30.83
N GLU A 176 6.48 -22.40 -30.99
CA GLU A 176 7.60 -22.63 -30.08
C GLU A 176 7.28 -22.12 -28.65
N LEU A 177 6.73 -20.92 -28.53
CA LEU A 177 6.34 -20.38 -27.25
C LEU A 177 5.22 -21.21 -26.59
N TYR A 178 4.22 -21.60 -27.38
CA TYR A 178 3.12 -22.45 -26.92
C TYR A 178 3.59 -23.81 -26.41
N LYS A 179 4.52 -24.44 -27.14
CA LYS A 179 5.15 -25.70 -26.75
C LYS A 179 5.86 -25.62 -25.40
N LYS A 180 6.46 -24.50 -25.08
CA LYS A 180 7.13 -24.28 -23.78
C LYS A 180 6.13 -24.00 -22.65
N ILE A 181 5.07 -23.26 -22.94
CA ILE A 181 4.05 -22.92 -21.94
C ILE A 181 3.16 -24.12 -21.60
N ARG A 182 2.77 -24.89 -22.63
CA ARG A 182 1.92 -26.09 -22.51
C ARG A 182 2.54 -27.30 -23.20
N PRO A 183 3.49 -27.96 -22.55
CA PRO A 183 4.12 -29.16 -23.13
C PRO A 183 3.11 -30.28 -23.35
N GLY A 184 3.20 -30.95 -24.48
CA GLY A 184 2.38 -32.14 -24.75
C GLY A 184 0.98 -31.91 -25.33
N GLU A 185 0.57 -30.64 -25.50
CA GLU A 185 -0.69 -30.33 -26.19
C GLU A 185 -0.50 -30.25 -27.72
N PRO A 186 -1.58 -30.52 -28.51
CA PRO A 186 -1.52 -30.36 -29.96
C PRO A 186 -1.18 -28.93 -30.37
N LEU A 187 -0.26 -28.79 -31.31
CA LEU A 187 0.19 -27.48 -31.79
C LEU A 187 -0.79 -26.93 -32.84
N ALA A 188 -1.47 -25.83 -32.51
CA ALA A 188 -2.32 -25.09 -33.42
C ALA A 188 -2.06 -23.59 -33.28
N VAL A 189 -1.94 -22.88 -34.40
CA VAL A 189 -1.66 -21.43 -34.41
C VAL A 189 -2.76 -20.64 -33.72
N GLU A 190 -4.02 -20.97 -33.97
CA GLU A 190 -5.18 -20.30 -33.34
C GLU A 190 -5.19 -20.46 -31.81
N SER A 191 -4.91 -21.68 -31.33
CA SER A 191 -4.84 -21.97 -29.90
C SER A 191 -3.67 -21.24 -29.21
N ALA A 192 -2.53 -21.17 -29.87
CA ALA A 192 -1.36 -20.44 -29.37
C ALA A 192 -1.60 -18.93 -29.32
N GLU A 193 -2.18 -18.35 -30.35
CA GLU A 193 -2.55 -16.93 -30.37
C GLU A 193 -3.57 -16.58 -29.30
N SER A 194 -4.61 -17.39 -29.16
CA SER A 194 -5.61 -17.23 -28.12
C SER A 194 -5.03 -17.32 -26.72
N LEU A 195 -4.13 -18.26 -26.45
CA LEU A 195 -3.46 -18.42 -25.18
C LEU A 195 -2.61 -17.19 -24.80
N ILE A 196 -1.81 -16.71 -25.73
CA ILE A 196 -0.92 -15.57 -25.49
C ILE A 196 -1.72 -14.28 -25.27
N ASN A 197 -2.75 -14.05 -26.07
CA ASN A 197 -3.64 -12.90 -25.91
C ASN A 197 -4.37 -12.94 -24.56
N ALA A 198 -4.86 -14.10 -24.14
CA ALA A 198 -5.49 -14.27 -22.84
C ALA A 198 -4.50 -14.11 -21.68
N MET A 199 -3.25 -14.52 -21.85
CA MET A 199 -2.25 -14.46 -20.78
C MET A 199 -1.74 -13.04 -20.51
N PHE A 200 -1.52 -12.21 -21.54
CA PHE A 200 -0.89 -10.90 -21.42
C PHE A 200 -1.81 -9.71 -21.71
N PHE A 201 -2.75 -9.85 -22.60
CA PHE A 201 -3.54 -8.73 -23.12
C PHE A 201 -5.01 -8.74 -22.71
N ASP A 202 -5.42 -9.69 -21.89
CA ASP A 202 -6.76 -9.74 -21.33
C ASP A 202 -6.78 -9.03 -19.94
N PRO A 203 -7.51 -7.91 -19.78
CA PRO A 203 -7.59 -7.19 -18.50
C PRO A 203 -8.15 -8.02 -17.34
N ARG A 204 -8.87 -9.10 -17.65
CA ARG A 204 -9.44 -10.00 -16.63
C ARG A 204 -8.39 -10.91 -16.02
N ARG A 205 -7.36 -11.25 -16.75
CA ARG A 205 -6.31 -12.20 -16.34
C ARG A 205 -4.99 -11.53 -16.01
N TYR A 206 -4.68 -10.43 -16.67
CA TYR A 206 -3.45 -9.67 -16.46
C TYR A 206 -3.82 -8.25 -16.04
N ASP A 207 -3.48 -7.89 -14.81
CA ASP A 207 -3.79 -6.60 -14.23
C ASP A 207 -2.53 -6.01 -13.58
N LEU A 208 -2.14 -4.83 -14.03
CA LEU A 208 -1.04 -4.07 -13.46
C LEU A 208 -1.48 -3.20 -12.27
N ALA A 209 -2.79 -2.95 -12.12
CA ALA A 209 -3.34 -1.91 -11.25
C ALA A 209 -2.82 -0.50 -11.59
N LYS A 210 -3.27 0.51 -10.89
CA LYS A 210 -2.79 1.89 -11.08
C LYS A 210 -1.30 2.02 -10.78
N VAL A 211 -0.86 1.38 -9.71
CA VAL A 211 0.54 1.43 -9.28
C VAL A 211 1.47 0.77 -10.29
N GLY A 212 1.08 -0.37 -10.85
CA GLY A 212 1.85 -1.06 -11.88
C GLY A 212 2.01 -0.21 -13.14
N ARG A 213 0.92 0.36 -13.63
CA ARG A 213 0.96 1.27 -14.80
C ARG A 213 1.82 2.50 -14.53
N TYR A 214 1.71 3.10 -13.36
CA TYR A 214 2.55 4.21 -12.94
C TYR A 214 4.05 3.84 -12.94
N LYS A 215 4.41 2.70 -12.37
CA LYS A 215 5.79 2.22 -12.29
C LYS A 215 6.37 1.85 -13.67
N PHE A 216 5.57 1.22 -14.53
CA PHE A 216 5.97 0.93 -15.91
C PHE A 216 6.26 2.22 -16.68
N ASN A 217 5.36 3.18 -16.62
CA ASN A 217 5.54 4.47 -17.28
C ASN A 217 6.77 5.20 -16.75
N LYS A 218 6.94 5.25 -15.45
CA LYS A 218 8.10 5.88 -14.81
C LYS A 218 9.42 5.29 -15.26
N LYS A 219 9.47 3.97 -15.48
CA LYS A 219 10.69 3.26 -15.90
C LYS A 219 10.94 3.35 -17.40
N LEU A 220 9.90 3.21 -18.21
CA LEU A 220 9.99 3.03 -19.67
C LEU A 220 9.82 4.30 -20.49
N HIS A 221 9.45 5.44 -19.89
CA HIS A 221 9.37 6.70 -20.63
C HIS A 221 10.71 7.10 -21.24
N LEU A 222 10.67 7.58 -22.49
CA LEU A 222 11.85 8.10 -23.19
C LEU A 222 12.53 9.23 -22.46
N ASN A 223 11.77 10.14 -21.88
CA ASN A 223 12.28 11.34 -21.24
C ASN A 223 13.34 11.09 -20.18
N ARG A 224 13.24 10.00 -19.44
CA ARG A 224 14.22 9.63 -18.40
C ARG A 224 15.46 8.93 -18.95
N ARG A 225 15.35 8.37 -20.14
CA ARG A 225 16.39 7.54 -20.76
C ARG A 225 17.28 8.35 -21.70
N ILE A 226 16.76 9.43 -22.27
CA ILE A 226 17.47 10.25 -23.29
C ILE A 226 18.03 11.57 -22.75
N VAL A 227 17.66 12.01 -21.55
CA VAL A 227 18.16 13.25 -20.95
C VAL A 227 19.68 13.21 -20.78
N GLY A 228 20.36 14.28 -21.25
CA GLY A 228 21.82 14.41 -21.12
C GLY A 228 22.63 13.71 -22.21
N HIS A 229 21.99 13.00 -23.13
CA HIS A 229 22.64 12.34 -24.26
C HIS A 229 22.52 13.17 -25.54
N ARG A 230 23.49 13.03 -26.43
CA ARG A 230 23.44 13.68 -27.75
C ARG A 230 22.61 12.82 -28.70
N LEU A 231 21.83 13.48 -29.55
CA LEU A 231 21.05 12.81 -30.58
C LEU A 231 21.95 12.37 -31.74
N ALA A 232 21.75 11.15 -32.22
CA ALA A 232 22.44 10.60 -33.40
C ALA A 232 21.70 10.92 -34.69
N GLU A 233 20.41 11.22 -34.62
CA GLU A 233 19.56 11.58 -35.74
C GLU A 233 18.56 12.67 -35.34
N ASP A 234 18.01 13.38 -36.32
CA ASP A 234 16.94 14.34 -36.10
C ASP A 234 15.69 13.63 -35.55
N VAL A 235 15.05 14.23 -34.57
CA VAL A 235 13.78 13.77 -34.02
C VAL A 235 12.65 14.57 -34.64
N VAL A 236 11.76 13.88 -35.35
CA VAL A 236 10.65 14.47 -36.10
C VAL A 236 9.33 14.04 -35.48
N ASP A 237 8.40 14.97 -35.34
CA ASP A 237 7.04 14.66 -34.94
C ASP A 237 6.32 13.94 -36.07
N ALA A 238 5.87 12.71 -35.81
CA ALA A 238 5.21 11.88 -36.82
C ALA A 238 3.87 12.44 -37.30
N SER A 239 3.19 13.27 -36.51
CA SER A 239 1.89 13.84 -36.85
C SER A 239 1.98 15.14 -37.66
N THR A 240 2.96 16.00 -37.35
CA THR A 240 3.10 17.32 -37.98
C THR A 240 4.27 17.45 -38.96
N GLY A 241 5.24 16.52 -38.90
CA GLY A 241 6.46 16.57 -39.68
C GLY A 241 7.48 17.62 -39.22
N GLU A 242 7.25 18.28 -38.08
CA GLU A 242 8.17 19.24 -37.50
C GLU A 242 9.37 18.56 -36.86
N ILE A 243 10.55 19.18 -37.03
CA ILE A 243 11.76 18.71 -36.33
C ILE A 243 11.72 19.18 -34.88
N LEU A 244 11.57 18.23 -33.94
CA LEU A 244 11.55 18.52 -32.50
C LEU A 244 12.95 18.80 -31.94
N ALA A 245 13.95 18.11 -32.46
CA ALA A 245 15.35 18.28 -32.09
C ALA A 245 16.27 17.88 -33.25
N GLU A 246 17.37 18.63 -33.44
CA GLU A 246 18.33 18.35 -34.49
C GLU A 246 19.43 17.38 -34.05
N GLU A 247 20.06 16.72 -35.00
CA GLU A 247 21.21 15.85 -34.78
C GLU A 247 22.34 16.58 -34.05
N GLY A 248 22.95 15.88 -33.08
CA GLY A 248 24.08 16.46 -32.30
C GLY A 248 23.66 17.33 -31.12
N THR A 249 22.39 17.59 -30.92
CA THR A 249 21.87 18.38 -29.80
C THR A 249 21.88 17.54 -28.53
N VAL A 250 22.34 18.13 -27.41
CA VAL A 250 22.21 17.48 -26.09
C VAL A 250 20.77 17.65 -25.60
N VAL A 251 20.12 16.55 -25.26
CA VAL A 251 18.73 16.56 -24.86
C VAL A 251 18.59 17.14 -23.45
N THR A 252 17.83 18.23 -23.32
CA THR A 252 17.43 18.80 -22.04
C THR A 252 16.17 18.10 -21.50
N LYS A 253 15.86 18.30 -20.23
CA LYS A 253 14.66 17.73 -19.60
C LYS A 253 13.37 18.17 -20.30
N GLU A 254 13.28 19.43 -20.71
CA GLU A 254 12.11 19.96 -21.42
C GLU A 254 11.98 19.38 -22.82
N MET A 255 13.07 19.29 -23.56
CA MET A 255 13.11 18.64 -24.88
C MET A 255 12.69 17.17 -24.77
N ALA A 256 13.19 16.46 -23.77
CA ALA A 256 12.85 15.05 -23.54
C ALA A 256 11.34 14.86 -23.27
N ASN A 257 10.73 15.72 -22.47
CA ASN A 257 9.29 15.69 -22.22
C ASN A 257 8.48 15.97 -23.49
N THR A 258 8.90 16.92 -24.28
CA THR A 258 8.26 17.24 -25.58
C THR A 258 8.34 16.05 -26.53
N ILE A 259 9.48 15.41 -26.64
CA ILE A 259 9.68 14.20 -27.47
C ILE A 259 8.78 13.07 -26.97
N GLN A 260 8.73 12.80 -25.67
CA GLN A 260 7.87 11.76 -25.11
C GLN A 260 6.39 12.03 -25.43
N ASN A 261 5.91 13.25 -25.22
CA ASN A 261 4.51 13.60 -25.40
C ASN A 261 4.10 13.73 -26.88
N SER A 262 5.04 13.87 -27.78
CA SER A 262 4.78 13.84 -29.22
C SER A 262 4.63 12.44 -29.80
N ALA A 263 4.63 11.41 -28.97
CA ALA A 263 4.48 9.98 -29.34
C ALA A 263 5.50 9.51 -30.38
N VAL A 264 6.73 9.99 -30.25
CA VAL A 264 7.84 9.51 -31.09
C VAL A 264 8.12 8.04 -30.74
N PRO A 265 8.07 7.11 -31.70
CA PRO A 265 8.21 5.68 -31.37
C PRO A 265 9.63 5.29 -30.95
N TYR A 266 10.63 5.98 -31.42
CA TYR A 266 12.04 5.73 -31.08
C TYR A 266 12.90 6.97 -31.24
N VAL A 267 14.05 6.96 -30.56
CA VAL A 267 15.07 8.02 -30.65
C VAL A 267 16.44 7.37 -30.73
N TRP A 268 17.27 7.82 -31.69
CA TRP A 268 18.65 7.43 -31.77
C TRP A 268 19.51 8.41 -30.97
N ILE A 269 20.31 7.89 -30.04
CA ILE A 269 21.22 8.65 -29.21
C ILE A 269 22.66 8.16 -29.37
N LEU A 270 23.63 8.99 -29.03
CA LEU A 270 25.03 8.62 -28.96
C LEU A 270 25.38 8.28 -27.50
N GLY A 271 25.86 7.06 -27.28
CA GLY A 271 26.39 6.59 -26.00
C GLY A 271 27.89 6.84 -25.87
N GLU A 272 28.55 6.10 -24.99
CA GLU A 272 30.00 6.09 -24.86
C GLU A 272 30.66 5.63 -26.16
N GLU A 273 31.84 6.19 -26.49
CA GLU A 273 32.57 5.91 -27.73
C GLU A 273 31.77 6.17 -29.02
N ASP A 274 30.87 7.16 -28.99
CA ASP A 274 30.00 7.52 -30.13
C ASP A 274 29.13 6.37 -30.66
N ARG A 275 28.84 5.40 -29.84
CA ARG A 275 27.97 4.26 -30.19
C ARG A 275 26.54 4.73 -30.40
N ARG A 276 25.96 4.38 -31.54
CA ARG A 276 24.55 4.67 -31.84
C ARG A 276 23.64 3.68 -31.09
N ILE A 277 22.71 4.20 -30.29
CA ILE A 277 21.78 3.43 -29.48
C ILE A 277 20.36 3.86 -29.83
N LYS A 278 19.51 2.87 -30.18
CA LYS A 278 18.09 3.08 -30.46
C LYS A 278 17.28 2.88 -29.18
N VAL A 279 16.63 3.92 -28.70
CA VAL A 279 15.80 3.90 -27.51
C VAL A 279 14.33 3.86 -27.91
N LEU A 280 13.62 2.81 -27.50
CA LEU A 280 12.20 2.61 -27.80
C LEU A 280 11.29 3.25 -26.78
N SER A 281 10.18 3.84 -27.24
CA SER A 281 9.11 4.37 -26.42
C SER A 281 8.05 3.33 -26.12
N ASN A 282 7.36 3.47 -25.01
CA ASN A 282 6.15 2.71 -24.71
C ASN A 282 4.86 3.38 -25.21
N LEU A 283 4.94 4.48 -25.94
CA LEU A 283 3.83 5.25 -26.51
C LEU A 283 2.78 5.71 -25.50
N MET A 284 3.18 5.95 -24.27
CA MET A 284 2.32 6.54 -23.24
C MET A 284 2.58 8.06 -23.19
N VAL A 285 1.54 8.85 -23.39
CA VAL A 285 1.62 10.31 -23.54
C VAL A 285 0.72 11.04 -22.54
N ASP A 286 1.03 12.31 -22.28
CA ASP A 286 0.16 13.18 -21.48
C ASP A 286 -0.99 13.71 -22.35
N ILE A 287 -2.22 13.48 -21.93
CA ILE A 287 -3.42 13.91 -22.67
C ILE A 287 -3.49 15.43 -22.82
N ARG A 288 -2.91 16.21 -21.91
CA ARG A 288 -2.92 17.69 -21.97
C ARG A 288 -2.15 18.24 -23.18
N HIS A 289 -1.20 17.48 -23.70
CA HIS A 289 -0.47 17.85 -24.91
C HIS A 289 -1.37 17.88 -26.15
N TYR A 290 -2.37 17.01 -26.22
CA TYR A 290 -3.30 16.86 -27.34
C TYR A 290 -4.64 17.59 -27.12
N LEU A 291 -5.04 17.77 -25.87
CA LEU A 291 -6.27 18.43 -25.46
C LEU A 291 -5.96 19.54 -24.42
N PRO A 292 -5.33 20.65 -24.83
CA PRO A 292 -4.93 21.72 -23.90
C PRO A 292 -6.13 22.45 -23.27
N GLU A 293 -7.33 22.31 -23.83
CA GLU A 293 -8.58 22.87 -23.29
C GLU A 293 -8.97 22.23 -21.95
N ILE A 294 -8.46 21.05 -21.66
CA ILE A 294 -8.69 20.34 -20.39
C ILE A 294 -7.61 20.76 -19.38
N GLU A 295 -7.99 21.63 -18.44
CA GLU A 295 -7.08 22.10 -17.40
C GLU A 295 -6.70 21.02 -16.39
N ASP A 296 -7.69 20.21 -15.94
CA ASP A 296 -7.50 19.11 -15.02
C ASP A 296 -8.00 17.79 -15.62
N PRO A 297 -7.08 16.92 -16.07
CA PRO A 297 -7.45 15.62 -16.63
C PRO A 297 -8.20 14.72 -15.65
N LYS A 298 -8.01 14.90 -14.34
CA LYS A 298 -8.71 14.12 -13.32
C LYS A 298 -10.22 14.35 -13.33
N SER A 299 -10.67 15.53 -13.75
CA SER A 299 -12.09 15.87 -13.86
C SER A 299 -12.83 15.00 -14.88
N ILE A 300 -12.13 14.49 -15.87
CA ILE A 300 -12.67 13.59 -16.91
C ILE A 300 -12.29 12.12 -16.69
N GLY A 301 -11.70 11.79 -15.54
CA GLY A 301 -11.33 10.42 -15.16
C GLY A 301 -9.97 9.94 -15.67
N VAL A 302 -9.18 10.81 -16.29
CA VAL A 302 -7.80 10.50 -16.74
C VAL A 302 -6.82 10.82 -15.62
N THR A 303 -6.28 9.81 -14.98
CA THR A 303 -5.37 9.93 -13.83
C THR A 303 -3.91 9.63 -14.16
N GLU A 304 -3.66 8.96 -15.29
CA GLU A 304 -2.37 8.48 -15.72
C GLU A 304 -2.06 8.94 -17.14
N ALA A 305 -0.84 8.67 -17.62
CA ALA A 305 -0.51 8.79 -19.03
C ALA A 305 -1.40 7.84 -19.86
N VAL A 306 -1.76 8.28 -21.06
CA VAL A 306 -2.69 7.58 -21.94
C VAL A 306 -1.96 6.88 -23.10
N TYR A 307 -2.52 5.77 -23.55
CA TYR A 307 -1.99 5.03 -24.68
C TYR A 307 -2.30 5.74 -26.01
N TYR A 308 -1.27 6.21 -26.70
CA TYR A 308 -1.40 7.07 -27.87
C TYR A 308 -2.21 6.48 -29.03
N PRO A 309 -2.06 5.20 -29.41
CA PRO A 309 -2.85 4.66 -30.53
C PRO A 309 -4.37 4.77 -30.31
N VAL A 310 -4.83 4.56 -29.08
CA VAL A 310 -6.27 4.72 -28.74
C VAL A 310 -6.67 6.19 -28.76
N LEU A 311 -5.82 7.07 -28.21
CA LEU A 311 -6.05 8.51 -28.22
C LEU A 311 -6.12 9.07 -29.65
N GLU A 312 -5.24 8.63 -30.53
CA GLU A 312 -5.22 9.01 -31.95
C GLU A 312 -6.55 8.67 -32.63
N ASN A 313 -7.06 7.45 -32.44
CA ASN A 313 -8.36 7.04 -32.95
C ASN A 313 -9.50 7.93 -32.42
N ILE A 314 -9.48 8.25 -31.13
CA ILE A 314 -10.50 9.14 -30.52
C ILE A 314 -10.44 10.54 -31.14
N LEU A 315 -9.26 11.11 -31.36
CA LEU A 315 -9.08 12.42 -31.96
C LEU A 315 -9.49 12.47 -33.43
N GLU A 316 -9.27 11.40 -34.20
CA GLU A 316 -9.65 11.30 -35.61
C GLU A 316 -11.17 11.11 -35.80
N GLU A 317 -11.81 10.32 -34.93
CA GLU A 317 -13.24 10.02 -35.02
C GLU A 317 -14.17 11.11 -34.49
N ASN A 318 -13.68 12.01 -33.64
CA ASN A 318 -14.46 13.03 -32.96
C ASN A 318 -13.86 14.43 -33.18
N ASP A 319 -14.68 15.35 -33.66
CA ASP A 319 -14.24 16.71 -33.98
C ASP A 319 -14.47 17.72 -32.83
N THR A 320 -15.51 17.51 -32.02
CA THR A 320 -15.86 18.40 -30.90
C THR A 320 -15.25 17.94 -29.58
N LEU A 321 -14.96 18.90 -28.68
CA LEU A 321 -14.44 18.59 -27.35
C LEU A 321 -15.40 17.71 -26.53
N GLU A 322 -16.69 17.97 -26.63
CA GLU A 322 -17.72 17.19 -25.91
C GLU A 322 -17.77 15.75 -26.38
N ASP A 323 -17.71 15.51 -27.69
CA ASP A 323 -17.68 14.18 -28.29
C ASP A 323 -16.40 13.43 -27.92
N ARG A 324 -15.26 14.13 -27.88
CA ARG A 324 -13.96 13.58 -27.44
C ARG A 324 -13.99 13.17 -25.96
N ILE A 325 -14.56 13.99 -25.09
CA ILE A 325 -14.73 13.65 -23.67
C ILE A 325 -15.64 12.43 -23.51
N ALA A 326 -16.75 12.37 -24.24
CA ALA A 326 -17.64 11.21 -24.23
C ALA A 326 -16.94 9.93 -24.70
N ALA A 327 -16.14 10.01 -25.77
CA ALA A 327 -15.35 8.89 -26.25
C ALA A 327 -14.27 8.47 -25.25
N ILE A 328 -13.62 9.41 -24.57
CA ILE A 328 -12.66 9.13 -23.49
C ILE A 328 -13.33 8.36 -22.36
N HIS A 329 -14.51 8.78 -21.92
CA HIS A 329 -15.26 8.06 -20.88
C HIS A 329 -15.68 6.65 -21.31
N ARG A 330 -16.07 6.49 -22.57
CA ARG A 330 -16.44 5.19 -23.12
C ARG A 330 -15.25 4.22 -23.19
N ASP A 331 -14.10 4.70 -23.66
CA ASP A 331 -12.92 3.89 -23.95
C ASP A 331 -11.81 4.03 -22.89
N ILE A 332 -12.15 4.45 -21.69
CA ILE A 332 -11.16 4.73 -20.61
C ILE A 332 -10.29 3.51 -20.27
N HIS A 333 -10.83 2.31 -20.35
CA HIS A 333 -10.10 1.09 -20.06
C HIS A 333 -9.09 0.70 -21.14
N ASP A 334 -9.35 1.11 -22.39
CA ASP A 334 -8.42 0.91 -23.51
C ASP A 334 -7.41 2.06 -23.58
N LEU A 335 -7.83 3.26 -23.21
CA LEU A 335 -6.99 4.46 -23.20
C LEU A 335 -5.91 4.38 -22.11
N ILE A 336 -6.27 3.90 -20.92
CA ILE A 336 -5.33 3.59 -19.84
C ILE A 336 -5.36 2.08 -19.62
N PRO A 337 -4.55 1.29 -20.36
CA PRO A 337 -4.62 -0.15 -20.30
C PRO A 337 -4.15 -0.67 -18.94
N LYS A 338 -4.93 -1.52 -18.31
CA LYS A 338 -4.57 -2.23 -17.08
C LYS A 338 -3.68 -3.44 -17.33
N HIS A 339 -3.65 -3.92 -18.57
CA HIS A 339 -2.75 -5.00 -19.01
C HIS A 339 -1.48 -4.41 -19.60
N ILE A 340 -0.47 -5.26 -19.78
CA ILE A 340 0.76 -4.90 -20.48
C ILE A 340 0.48 -4.71 -21.97
N THR A 341 1.20 -3.81 -22.63
CA THR A 341 1.13 -3.60 -24.08
C THR A 341 2.36 -4.20 -24.77
N LYS A 342 2.28 -4.41 -26.08
CA LYS A 342 3.44 -4.87 -26.87
C LYS A 342 4.61 -3.90 -26.79
N GLU A 343 4.31 -2.61 -26.83
CA GLU A 343 5.29 -1.53 -26.72
C GLU A 343 5.98 -1.53 -25.34
N ASP A 344 5.25 -1.85 -24.27
CA ASP A 344 5.84 -2.00 -22.93
C ASP A 344 6.85 -3.16 -22.91
N ILE A 345 6.52 -4.29 -23.53
CA ILE A 345 7.42 -5.45 -23.58
C ILE A 345 8.67 -5.13 -24.41
N PHE A 346 8.51 -4.51 -25.57
CA PHE A 346 9.64 -4.12 -26.42
C PHE A 346 10.53 -3.08 -25.75
N ALA A 347 9.94 -2.08 -25.10
CA ALA A 347 10.69 -1.08 -24.34
C ALA A 347 11.43 -1.70 -23.15
N SER A 348 10.85 -2.68 -22.49
CA SER A 348 11.50 -3.39 -21.37
C SER A 348 12.70 -4.23 -21.81
N ILE A 349 12.59 -4.91 -22.94
CA ILE A 349 13.69 -5.67 -23.56
C ILE A 349 14.82 -4.70 -23.96
N ASN A 350 14.47 -3.60 -24.60
CA ASN A 350 15.39 -2.57 -24.99
C ASN A 350 16.14 -1.95 -23.80
N TYR A 351 15.44 -1.66 -22.71
CA TYR A 351 16.03 -1.17 -21.47
C TYR A 351 17.05 -2.16 -20.89
N ASN A 352 16.74 -3.44 -20.87
CA ASN A 352 17.65 -4.47 -20.38
C ASN A 352 18.94 -4.55 -21.20
N MET A 353 18.83 -4.49 -22.53
CA MET A 353 20.01 -4.48 -23.40
C MET A 353 20.88 -3.22 -23.20
N HIS A 354 20.27 -2.09 -22.87
CA HIS A 354 20.97 -0.82 -22.70
C HIS A 354 21.64 -0.66 -21.32
N LEU A 355 21.35 -1.51 -20.34
CA LEU A 355 22.07 -1.51 -19.05
C LEU A 355 23.57 -1.71 -19.23
N GLU A 356 23.99 -2.47 -20.22
CA GLU A 356 25.40 -2.68 -20.57
C GLU A 356 26.10 -1.38 -20.98
N TYR A 357 25.35 -0.46 -21.59
CA TYR A 357 25.88 0.82 -22.07
C TYR A 357 25.77 1.97 -21.06
N GLY A 358 25.35 1.68 -19.84
CA GLY A 358 25.18 2.68 -18.80
C GLY A 358 23.89 3.49 -18.89
N LEU A 359 22.97 3.14 -19.79
CA LEU A 359 21.64 3.73 -19.85
C LEU A 359 20.69 3.00 -18.91
N GLY A 360 20.22 3.70 -17.92
CA GLY A 360 19.36 3.11 -16.89
C GLY A 360 20.16 2.55 -15.71
N ASN A 361 19.47 2.12 -14.70
CA ASN A 361 20.03 1.66 -13.43
C ASN A 361 19.39 0.34 -13.00
N ALA A 362 20.17 -0.48 -12.28
CA ALA A 362 19.63 -1.62 -11.55
C ALA A 362 18.76 -1.12 -10.39
N ASP A 363 17.75 -1.90 -10.06
CA ASP A 363 16.82 -1.56 -9.00
C ASP A 363 17.20 -2.22 -7.69
N ASP A 364 16.99 -1.50 -6.58
CA ASP A 364 17.08 -2.03 -5.23
C ASP A 364 15.68 -2.44 -4.77
N ILE A 365 15.46 -3.73 -4.59
CA ILE A 365 14.15 -4.28 -4.21
C ILE A 365 13.74 -3.94 -2.78
N ASP A 366 14.68 -3.56 -1.92
CA ASP A 366 14.40 -3.21 -0.52
C ASP A 366 14.13 -1.71 -0.34
N HIS A 367 14.32 -0.92 -1.36
CA HIS A 367 13.98 0.50 -1.36
C HIS A 367 12.48 0.71 -1.22
N LEU A 368 12.03 1.65 -0.38
CA LEU A 368 10.60 1.92 -0.17
C LEU A 368 9.90 2.56 -1.38
N GLY A 369 10.61 2.94 -2.40
CA GLY A 369 10.06 3.27 -3.72
C GLY A 369 9.63 2.03 -4.52
N ASN A 370 10.10 0.85 -4.15
CA ASN A 370 9.78 -0.44 -4.76
C ASN A 370 8.95 -1.36 -3.85
N ARG A 371 8.78 -0.98 -2.61
CA ARG A 371 7.90 -1.66 -1.64
C ARG A 371 6.73 -0.77 -1.32
N ARG A 372 5.53 -1.31 -1.43
CA ARG A 372 4.29 -0.58 -1.18
C ARG A 372 3.45 -1.22 -0.09
N ILE A 373 2.47 -0.49 0.38
CA ILE A 373 1.55 -0.91 1.42
C ILE A 373 0.22 -1.31 0.77
N ARG A 374 -0.27 -2.49 1.13
CA ARG A 374 -1.66 -2.88 0.90
C ARG A 374 -2.45 -2.67 2.18
N ALA A 375 -3.36 -1.73 2.19
CA ALA A 375 -4.26 -1.50 3.31
C ALA A 375 -5.47 -2.43 3.26
N VAL A 376 -6.33 -2.36 4.26
CA VAL A 376 -7.52 -3.23 4.39
C VAL A 376 -8.43 -3.20 3.17
N GLY A 377 -8.63 -2.03 2.56
CA GLY A 377 -9.49 -1.89 1.38
C GLY A 377 -9.02 -2.73 0.20
N GLU A 378 -7.73 -2.71 -0.11
CA GLU A 378 -7.14 -3.51 -1.18
C GLU A 378 -7.15 -5.01 -0.85
N LEU A 379 -6.84 -5.39 0.37
CA LEU A 379 -6.87 -6.78 0.83
C LEU A 379 -8.28 -7.37 0.74
N LEU A 380 -9.27 -6.62 1.19
CA LEU A 380 -10.67 -7.01 1.11
C LEU A 380 -11.15 -7.11 -0.34
N GLN A 381 -10.77 -6.16 -1.18
CA GLN A 381 -11.10 -6.16 -2.61
C GLN A 381 -10.58 -7.41 -3.31
N ASN A 382 -9.36 -7.85 -3.00
CA ASN A 382 -8.78 -9.06 -3.58
C ASN A 382 -9.59 -10.32 -3.22
N GLN A 383 -10.03 -10.43 -1.97
CA GLN A 383 -10.86 -11.54 -1.53
C GLN A 383 -12.27 -11.50 -2.13
N TYR A 384 -12.84 -10.32 -2.20
CA TYR A 384 -14.15 -10.10 -2.82
C TYR A 384 -14.14 -10.47 -4.31
N ARG A 385 -13.07 -10.12 -5.02
CA ARG A 385 -12.86 -10.50 -6.43
C ARG A 385 -12.84 -12.02 -6.62
N ILE A 386 -12.16 -12.75 -5.74
CA ILE A 386 -12.14 -14.23 -5.77
C ILE A 386 -13.54 -14.78 -5.60
N GLY A 387 -14.30 -14.24 -4.65
CA GLY A 387 -15.70 -14.61 -4.43
C GLY A 387 -16.60 -14.34 -5.64
N LEU A 388 -16.46 -13.16 -6.26
CA LEU A 388 -17.20 -12.79 -7.47
C LEU A 388 -16.81 -13.63 -8.70
N SER A 389 -15.56 -14.03 -8.84
CA SER A 389 -15.12 -14.92 -9.92
C SER A 389 -15.77 -16.29 -9.83
N ARG A 390 -15.89 -16.82 -8.61
CA ARG A 390 -16.61 -18.09 -8.36
C ARG A 390 -18.10 -17.93 -8.61
N LEU A 391 -18.69 -16.81 -8.22
CA LEU A 391 -20.07 -16.48 -8.51
C LEU A 391 -20.34 -16.41 -10.01
N GLU A 392 -19.50 -15.72 -10.77
CA GLU A 392 -19.60 -15.63 -12.23
C GLU A 392 -19.62 -16.99 -12.89
N ARG A 393 -18.72 -17.88 -12.49
CA ARG A 393 -18.67 -19.24 -13.03
C ARG A 393 -19.97 -20.02 -12.77
N VAL A 394 -20.51 -19.93 -11.57
CA VAL A 394 -21.79 -20.58 -11.22
C VAL A 394 -22.95 -19.97 -12.01
N VAL A 395 -22.99 -18.66 -12.15
CA VAL A 395 -24.03 -17.96 -12.93
C VAL A 395 -23.99 -18.36 -14.42
N ARG A 396 -22.81 -18.44 -15.02
CA ARG A 396 -22.66 -18.88 -16.42
C ARG A 396 -23.15 -20.33 -16.61
N GLU A 397 -22.80 -21.22 -15.70
CA GLU A 397 -23.26 -22.58 -15.75
C GLU A 397 -24.79 -22.67 -15.65
N ARG A 398 -25.40 -21.93 -14.72
CA ARG A 398 -26.86 -21.88 -14.57
C ARG A 398 -27.57 -21.26 -15.76
N MET A 399 -27.00 -20.24 -16.39
CA MET A 399 -27.54 -19.63 -17.61
C MET A 399 -27.61 -20.59 -18.79
N THR A 400 -26.67 -21.54 -18.86
CA THR A 400 -26.62 -22.54 -19.95
C THR A 400 -27.50 -23.76 -19.69
N THR A 401 -27.73 -24.10 -18.41
CA THR A 401 -28.42 -25.36 -18.02
C THR A 401 -29.89 -25.18 -17.65
N GLN A 402 -30.31 -23.98 -17.22
CA GLN A 402 -31.69 -23.72 -16.82
C GLN A 402 -32.61 -23.33 -17.97
N ASP A 403 -33.91 -23.59 -17.80
CA ASP A 403 -34.94 -23.23 -18.75
C ASP A 403 -35.09 -21.69 -18.84
N THR A 404 -35.03 -21.15 -20.05
CA THR A 404 -35.07 -19.72 -20.32
C THR A 404 -36.40 -19.04 -20.04
N GLU A 405 -37.49 -19.81 -19.90
CA GLU A 405 -38.84 -19.23 -19.68
C GLU A 405 -39.09 -18.76 -18.24
N ASN A 406 -38.42 -19.35 -17.25
CA ASN A 406 -38.67 -19.13 -15.82
C ASN A 406 -37.45 -18.64 -15.04
N ILE A 407 -36.45 -18.06 -15.70
CA ILE A 407 -35.24 -17.57 -15.05
C ILE A 407 -35.49 -16.19 -14.43
N SER A 408 -35.18 -16.08 -13.13
CA SER A 408 -35.11 -14.79 -12.42
C SER A 408 -33.68 -14.51 -12.00
N PRO A 409 -33.27 -13.24 -11.83
CA PRO A 409 -31.94 -12.91 -11.29
C PRO A 409 -31.66 -13.59 -9.94
N GLN A 410 -32.65 -13.74 -9.10
CA GLN A 410 -32.53 -14.39 -7.79
C GLN A 410 -32.21 -15.88 -7.88
N SER A 411 -32.72 -16.59 -8.90
CA SER A 411 -32.44 -18.02 -9.10
C SER A 411 -31.04 -18.26 -9.70
N LEU A 412 -30.48 -17.29 -10.39
CA LEU A 412 -29.15 -17.37 -11.02
C LEU A 412 -28.01 -17.10 -10.04
N ILE A 413 -28.21 -16.16 -9.12
CA ILE A 413 -27.16 -15.68 -8.23
C ILE A 413 -27.12 -16.48 -6.93
N ASN A 414 -26.00 -17.14 -6.69
CA ASN A 414 -25.71 -17.81 -5.42
C ASN A 414 -24.63 -17.00 -4.67
N ILE A 415 -25.00 -16.36 -3.58
CA ILE A 415 -24.13 -15.48 -2.80
C ILE A 415 -23.14 -16.22 -1.88
N LYS A 416 -23.30 -17.51 -1.70
CA LYS A 416 -22.45 -18.31 -0.78
C LYS A 416 -20.94 -18.20 -1.03
N PRO A 417 -20.44 -18.24 -2.28
CA PRO A 417 -19.01 -18.07 -2.52
C PRO A 417 -18.46 -16.70 -2.08
N VAL A 418 -19.24 -15.65 -2.25
CA VAL A 418 -18.85 -14.28 -1.86
C VAL A 418 -18.85 -14.13 -0.35
N THR A 419 -19.91 -14.57 0.32
CA THR A 419 -20.00 -14.53 1.79
C THR A 419 -18.94 -15.38 2.45
N ALA A 420 -18.63 -16.55 1.89
CA ALA A 420 -17.58 -17.43 2.39
C ALA A 420 -16.19 -16.80 2.26
N ALA A 421 -15.89 -16.14 1.13
CA ALA A 421 -14.62 -15.46 0.92
C ALA A 421 -14.39 -14.30 1.91
N VAL A 422 -15.42 -13.48 2.13
CA VAL A 422 -15.37 -12.37 3.10
C VAL A 422 -15.21 -12.88 4.52
N LYS A 423 -15.96 -13.89 4.90
CA LYS A 423 -15.90 -14.49 6.24
C LYS A 423 -14.54 -15.14 6.52
N GLU A 424 -13.96 -15.83 5.55
CA GLU A 424 -12.63 -16.40 5.65
C GLU A 424 -11.55 -15.32 5.83
N PHE A 425 -11.66 -14.23 5.09
CA PHE A 425 -10.71 -13.11 5.22
C PHE A 425 -10.72 -12.51 6.62
N PHE A 426 -11.88 -12.13 7.15
CA PHE A 426 -11.96 -11.50 8.46
C PHE A 426 -11.70 -12.46 9.63
N GLY A 427 -12.01 -13.73 9.47
CA GLY A 427 -11.88 -14.72 10.53
C GLY A 427 -10.55 -15.49 10.56
N SER A 428 -9.98 -15.77 9.40
CA SER A 428 -8.86 -16.73 9.27
C SER A 428 -7.62 -16.17 8.58
N SER A 429 -7.65 -14.96 8.05
CA SER A 429 -6.47 -14.35 7.42
C SER A 429 -5.37 -14.07 8.45
N GLN A 430 -4.13 -14.29 8.07
CA GLN A 430 -2.96 -13.95 8.90
C GLN A 430 -2.88 -12.44 9.22
N LEU A 431 -3.43 -11.60 8.35
CA LEU A 431 -3.44 -10.14 8.52
C LEU A 431 -4.62 -9.64 9.36
N SER A 432 -5.67 -10.44 9.52
CA SER A 432 -6.75 -10.16 10.45
C SER A 432 -6.38 -10.67 11.84
N GLN A 433 -5.99 -9.76 12.71
CA GLN A 433 -5.45 -10.07 14.02
C GLN A 433 -6.38 -9.59 15.13
N PHE A 434 -6.41 -10.34 16.19
CA PHE A 434 -7.05 -9.96 17.44
C PHE A 434 -6.37 -8.70 17.99
N MET A 435 -7.12 -7.63 18.20
CA MET A 435 -6.55 -6.35 18.61
C MET A 435 -5.85 -6.45 19.97
N ASP A 436 -4.64 -5.91 20.05
CA ASP A 436 -3.91 -5.74 21.30
C ASP A 436 -4.52 -4.57 22.08
N GLN A 437 -5.28 -4.89 23.12
CA GLN A 437 -5.99 -3.92 23.98
C GLN A 437 -5.45 -3.87 25.41
N ASN A 438 -4.18 -4.12 25.62
CA ASN A 438 -3.55 -3.93 26.95
C ASN A 438 -3.67 -2.49 27.42
N ASN A 439 -3.36 -1.55 26.54
CA ASN A 439 -3.40 -0.12 26.82
C ASN A 439 -3.65 0.66 25.54
N PRO A 440 -3.95 1.97 25.61
CA PRO A 440 -4.20 2.78 24.41
C PRO A 440 -3.06 2.82 23.42
N LEU A 441 -1.83 2.83 23.90
CA LEU A 441 -0.65 2.79 23.03
C LEU A 441 -0.55 1.50 22.23
N GLY A 442 -0.85 0.37 22.86
CA GLY A 442 -0.90 -0.94 22.18
C GLY A 442 -1.91 -0.98 21.05
N GLU A 443 -3.10 -0.42 21.26
CA GLU A 443 -4.13 -0.28 20.22
C GLU A 443 -3.66 0.58 19.06
N LEU A 444 -3.15 1.77 19.34
CA LEU A 444 -2.69 2.71 18.32
C LEU A 444 -1.55 2.14 17.50
N THR A 445 -0.58 1.51 18.15
CA THR A 445 0.57 0.88 17.49
C THR A 445 0.15 -0.30 16.62
N HIS A 446 -0.81 -1.11 17.08
CA HIS A 446 -1.32 -2.23 16.30
C HIS A 446 -1.98 -1.77 15.00
N LYS A 447 -2.75 -0.67 15.04
CA LYS A 447 -3.37 -0.07 13.85
C LYS A 447 -2.36 0.51 12.85
N ARG A 448 -1.19 0.90 13.31
CA ARG A 448 -0.10 1.48 12.49
C ARG A 448 0.99 0.47 12.13
N ARG A 449 0.77 -0.80 12.34
CA ARG A 449 1.73 -1.86 12.06
C ARG A 449 1.79 -2.18 10.57
N LEU A 450 3.00 -2.46 10.09
CA LEU A 450 3.29 -2.87 8.72
C LEU A 450 3.91 -4.27 8.75
N SER A 451 3.25 -5.25 8.16
CA SER A 451 3.72 -6.65 8.13
C SER A 451 4.18 -7.02 6.73
N ALA A 452 5.39 -7.58 6.61
CA ALA A 452 5.87 -8.15 5.36
C ALA A 452 5.38 -9.59 5.12
N LEU A 453 4.72 -10.18 6.11
CA LEU A 453 4.19 -11.55 6.06
C LEU A 453 2.78 -11.58 5.43
N GLY A 454 2.27 -12.78 5.20
CA GLY A 454 0.92 -12.99 4.73
C GLY A 454 0.83 -13.40 3.26
N PRO A 455 -0.39 -13.53 2.72
CA PRO A 455 -0.60 -13.93 1.32
C PRO A 455 0.03 -12.94 0.34
N GLY A 456 0.87 -13.44 -0.57
CA GLY A 456 1.61 -12.60 -1.52
C GLY A 456 2.82 -11.89 -0.94
N GLY A 457 3.13 -12.08 0.35
CA GLY A 457 4.28 -11.54 1.05
C GLY A 457 5.41 -12.56 1.25
N LEU A 458 6.29 -12.25 2.19
CA LEU A 458 7.44 -13.08 2.54
C LEU A 458 7.05 -14.18 3.56
N SER A 459 7.84 -15.25 3.61
CA SER A 459 7.80 -16.22 4.71
C SER A 459 9.00 -16.00 5.62
N ARG A 460 8.84 -16.29 6.92
CA ARG A 460 9.93 -16.14 7.93
C ARG A 460 11.20 -16.86 7.54
N ASP A 461 11.06 -18.08 7.05
CA ASP A 461 12.19 -18.97 6.76
C ASP A 461 12.96 -18.57 5.50
N ARG A 462 12.28 -17.86 4.57
CA ARG A 462 12.85 -17.40 3.30
C ARG A 462 13.36 -15.98 3.31
N ALA A 463 13.02 -15.21 4.34
CA ALA A 463 13.48 -13.83 4.47
C ALA A 463 14.96 -13.79 4.91
N GLY A 464 15.80 -13.24 4.06
CA GLY A 464 17.22 -13.03 4.35
C GLY A 464 17.46 -11.80 5.24
N PHE A 465 18.72 -11.53 5.51
CA PHE A 465 19.13 -10.37 6.33
C PHE A 465 18.82 -9.04 5.67
N GLU A 466 18.94 -8.92 4.36
CA GLU A 466 18.75 -7.67 3.62
C GLU A 466 17.34 -7.10 3.78
N VAL A 467 16.31 -7.95 3.77
CA VAL A 467 14.90 -7.52 3.94
C VAL A 467 14.62 -7.08 5.38
N ARG A 468 15.35 -7.62 6.34
CA ARG A 468 15.20 -7.35 7.78
C ARG A 468 15.97 -6.12 8.25
N ASP A 469 16.95 -5.66 7.47
CA ASP A 469 17.78 -4.51 7.79
C ASP A 469 17.02 -3.19 7.62
N VAL A 470 17.54 -2.16 8.28
CA VAL A 470 17.07 -0.79 8.10
C VAL A 470 17.73 -0.21 6.84
N HIS A 471 16.91 0.06 5.83
CA HIS A 471 17.35 0.69 4.59
C HIS A 471 17.34 2.22 4.75
N TYR A 472 18.22 2.95 4.04
CA TYR A 472 18.24 4.43 4.14
C TYR A 472 16.89 5.08 3.76
N SER A 473 16.10 4.45 2.89
CA SER A 473 14.77 4.93 2.50
C SER A 473 13.73 4.86 3.62
N HIS A 474 14.03 4.16 4.73
CA HIS A 474 13.14 4.10 5.90
C HIS A 474 13.06 5.43 6.65
N TYR A 475 13.99 6.35 6.42
CA TYR A 475 14.03 7.62 7.11
C TYR A 475 12.71 8.42 6.96
N GLY A 476 12.07 8.74 8.07
CA GLY A 476 10.79 9.43 8.11
C GLY A 476 9.57 8.60 7.66
N ARG A 477 9.75 7.32 7.30
CA ARG A 477 8.70 6.43 6.78
C ARG A 477 8.42 5.22 7.65
N MET A 478 9.44 4.49 8.01
CA MET A 478 9.34 3.34 8.91
C MET A 478 10.27 3.54 10.11
N CYS A 479 9.76 3.25 11.29
CA CYS A 479 10.56 3.33 12.52
C CYS A 479 11.70 2.33 12.49
N PRO A 480 12.96 2.74 12.71
CA PRO A 480 14.11 1.83 12.73
C PRO A 480 14.23 1.03 14.02
N VAL A 481 13.53 1.41 15.07
CA VAL A 481 13.68 0.87 16.42
C VAL A 481 12.56 -0.10 16.77
N GLU A 482 11.30 0.26 16.49
CA GLU A 482 10.15 -0.56 16.88
C GLU A 482 9.95 -1.75 15.94
N THR A 483 10.41 -2.91 16.36
CA THR A 483 10.26 -4.20 15.67
C THR A 483 10.25 -5.32 16.70
N PRO A 484 9.59 -6.46 16.46
CA PRO A 484 9.66 -7.59 17.37
C PRO A 484 11.08 -8.14 17.52
N GLU A 485 11.37 -8.74 18.65
CA GLU A 485 12.53 -9.58 18.84
C GLU A 485 12.23 -11.01 18.37
N GLY A 486 13.23 -11.70 17.86
CA GLY A 486 13.10 -13.10 17.47
C GLY A 486 12.86 -13.31 15.96
N PRO A 487 12.11 -14.34 15.56
CA PRO A 487 12.01 -14.76 14.15
C PRO A 487 11.41 -13.71 13.22
N ASN A 488 10.60 -12.81 13.74
CA ASN A 488 9.90 -11.75 12.98
C ASN A 488 10.67 -10.42 12.94
N ILE A 489 11.87 -10.36 13.45
CA ILE A 489 12.66 -9.11 13.45
C ILE A 489 12.81 -8.55 12.04
N GLY A 490 12.55 -7.25 11.89
CA GLY A 490 12.63 -6.55 10.61
C GLY A 490 11.50 -6.86 9.61
N LEU A 491 10.67 -7.88 9.85
CA LEU A 491 9.54 -8.22 8.99
C LEU A 491 8.25 -7.54 9.43
N ILE A 492 8.14 -7.21 10.70
CA ILE A 492 7.01 -6.47 11.26
C ILE A 492 7.53 -5.15 11.78
N ASN A 493 7.09 -4.07 11.17
CA ASN A 493 7.56 -2.72 11.44
C ASN A 493 6.39 -1.81 11.77
N SER A 494 6.68 -0.61 12.24
CA SER A 494 5.68 0.42 12.51
C SER A 494 5.89 1.63 11.62
N LEU A 495 4.78 2.24 11.20
CA LEU A 495 4.79 3.48 10.43
C LEU A 495 5.36 4.61 11.29
N ALA A 496 6.23 5.45 10.73
CA ALA A 496 6.76 6.61 11.41
C ALA A 496 5.66 7.65 11.72
N SER A 497 5.88 8.48 12.74
CA SER A 497 4.84 9.37 13.28
C SER A 497 4.29 10.39 12.29
N TYR A 498 5.11 10.91 11.38
CA TYR A 498 4.69 11.90 10.38
C TYR A 498 4.42 11.30 9.00
N ALA A 499 4.69 10.02 8.81
CA ALA A 499 4.50 9.36 7.53
C ALA A 499 3.03 9.17 7.17
N ARG A 500 2.74 9.20 5.90
CA ARG A 500 1.42 8.86 5.36
C ARG A 500 1.57 7.99 4.12
N ILE A 501 0.49 7.38 3.68
CA ILE A 501 0.45 6.51 2.50
C ILE A 501 -0.24 7.27 1.38
N ASN A 502 0.39 7.28 0.18
CA ASN A 502 -0.17 7.96 -0.99
C ASN A 502 -1.22 7.09 -1.70
N GLN A 503 -1.77 7.61 -2.81
CA GLN A 503 -2.78 6.93 -3.62
C GLN A 503 -2.30 5.61 -4.26
N TYR A 504 -1.00 5.43 -4.42
CA TYR A 504 -0.38 4.22 -4.97
C TYR A 504 0.03 3.20 -3.91
N GLY A 505 -0.06 3.56 -2.64
CA GLY A 505 0.36 2.73 -1.52
C GLY A 505 1.81 2.93 -1.07
N PHE A 506 2.56 3.87 -1.64
CA PHE A 506 3.90 4.20 -1.19
C PHE A 506 3.88 5.11 0.03
N ILE A 507 4.85 4.93 0.92
CA ILE A 507 4.97 5.74 2.13
C ILE A 507 5.64 7.06 1.78
N GLU A 508 5.01 8.16 2.18
CA GLU A 508 5.50 9.52 2.01
C GLU A 508 5.95 10.13 3.33
N ALA A 509 6.99 10.93 3.29
CA ALA A 509 7.46 11.72 4.42
C ALA A 509 7.33 13.21 4.14
N PRO A 510 7.04 14.05 5.16
CA PRO A 510 6.93 15.49 4.98
C PRO A 510 8.30 16.18 5.03
N TYR A 511 8.47 17.18 4.19
CA TYR A 511 9.67 18.02 4.14
C TYR A 511 9.29 19.47 3.91
N ARG A 512 10.06 20.40 4.50
CA ARG A 512 9.91 21.83 4.27
C ARG A 512 10.64 22.20 3.00
N LYS A 513 9.96 22.90 2.11
CA LYS A 513 10.52 23.37 0.84
C LYS A 513 11.49 24.52 1.05
N ILE A 514 12.61 24.50 0.36
CA ILE A 514 13.59 25.59 0.33
C ILE A 514 13.40 26.40 -0.93
N ASP A 515 13.21 27.72 -0.78
CA ASP A 515 13.14 28.66 -1.89
C ASP A 515 14.54 29.01 -2.36
N LYS A 516 14.83 28.71 -3.63
CA LYS A 516 16.10 28.97 -4.30
C LYS A 516 16.04 30.16 -5.28
N SER A 517 15.17 31.13 -5.06
CA SER A 517 15.11 32.34 -5.87
C SER A 517 16.43 33.12 -5.86
N ASP A 518 17.15 33.10 -4.73
CA ASP A 518 18.56 33.50 -4.66
C ASP A 518 19.43 32.24 -4.55
N PRO A 519 20.15 31.82 -5.60
CA PRO A 519 20.95 30.60 -5.57
C PRO A 519 22.05 30.57 -4.51
N LYS A 520 22.54 31.73 -4.08
CA LYS A 520 23.63 31.84 -3.10
C LYS A 520 23.13 31.76 -1.66
N ASN A 521 21.88 32.12 -1.42
CA ASN A 521 21.30 32.23 -0.09
C ASN A 521 19.87 31.62 -0.05
N PRO A 522 19.73 30.30 -0.06
CA PRO A 522 18.43 29.64 -0.06
C PRO A 522 17.68 29.89 1.25
N ARG A 523 16.38 30.11 1.16
CA ARG A 523 15.50 30.35 2.28
C ARG A 523 14.61 29.13 2.54
N VAL A 524 14.53 28.70 3.78
CA VAL A 524 13.59 27.66 4.21
C VAL A 524 12.20 28.28 4.37
N THR A 525 11.22 27.72 3.68
CA THR A 525 9.81 28.15 3.75
C THR A 525 9.01 27.26 4.70
N ASP A 526 7.80 27.70 5.07
CA ASP A 526 6.88 26.90 5.88
C ASP A 526 6.00 25.95 5.05
N GLU A 527 6.16 25.96 3.74
CA GLU A 527 5.46 25.04 2.84
C GLU A 527 5.96 23.61 3.05
N VAL A 528 5.06 22.70 3.39
CA VAL A 528 5.36 21.29 3.62
C VAL A 528 4.95 20.48 2.40
N VAL A 529 5.88 19.72 1.87
CA VAL A 529 5.67 18.83 0.73
C VAL A 529 5.89 17.39 1.18
N TYR A 530 4.93 16.53 0.88
CA TYR A 530 5.09 15.09 1.09
C TYR A 530 5.68 14.46 -0.15
N MET A 531 6.71 13.65 0.01
CA MET A 531 7.33 12.95 -1.10
C MET A 531 7.70 11.51 -0.76
N THR A 532 7.64 10.68 -1.79
CA THR A 532 8.04 9.27 -1.72
C THR A 532 9.56 9.14 -1.67
N ALA A 533 10.04 7.95 -1.34
CA ALA A 533 11.47 7.69 -1.26
C ALA A 533 12.21 7.90 -2.60
N ASP A 534 11.57 7.57 -3.72
CA ASP A 534 12.11 7.78 -5.06
C ASP A 534 12.33 9.26 -5.38
N GLU A 535 11.37 10.11 -5.02
CA GLU A 535 11.46 11.56 -5.22
C GLU A 535 12.54 12.17 -4.33
N GLU A 536 12.64 11.72 -3.09
CA GLU A 536 13.63 12.19 -2.12
C GLU A 536 15.06 11.89 -2.58
N ASP A 537 15.31 10.78 -3.27
CA ASP A 537 16.63 10.40 -3.78
C ASP A 537 17.26 11.43 -4.72
N ASN A 538 16.45 12.31 -5.31
CA ASN A 538 16.92 13.35 -6.22
C ASN A 538 17.35 14.64 -5.50
N TYR A 539 17.13 14.77 -4.20
CA TYR A 539 17.29 16.00 -3.46
C TYR A 539 18.21 15.85 -2.25
N HIS A 540 18.92 16.95 -1.94
CA HIS A 540 19.62 17.08 -0.67
C HIS A 540 18.67 17.62 0.38
N VAL A 541 18.65 16.99 1.54
CA VAL A 541 17.75 17.32 2.64
C VAL A 541 18.55 17.71 3.88
N ALA A 542 18.31 18.92 4.41
CA ALA A 542 18.95 19.40 5.61
C ALA A 542 18.31 18.80 6.87
N GLN A 543 19.09 18.71 7.96
CA GLN A 543 18.58 18.27 9.26
C GLN A 543 17.64 19.34 9.87
N ALA A 544 16.62 18.86 10.60
CA ALA A 544 15.65 19.72 11.26
C ALA A 544 16.25 20.65 12.34
N ASN A 545 17.38 20.26 12.91
CA ASN A 545 18.05 20.99 14.01
C ASN A 545 19.02 22.08 13.51
N GLU A 546 19.21 22.25 12.20
CA GLU A 546 20.07 23.31 11.71
C GLU A 546 19.59 24.70 12.13
N PRO A 547 20.47 25.54 12.71
CA PRO A 547 20.08 26.89 13.10
C PRO A 547 19.67 27.73 11.90
N LEU A 548 18.52 28.35 11.99
CA LEU A 548 18.00 29.31 11.02
C LEU A 548 17.89 30.69 11.66
N ASP A 549 18.02 31.74 10.87
CA ASP A 549 17.70 33.08 11.33
C ASP A 549 16.18 33.31 11.40
N GLU A 550 15.76 34.51 11.83
CA GLU A 550 14.33 34.86 11.95
C GLU A 550 13.59 34.84 10.61
N GLU A 551 14.31 35.02 9.50
CA GLU A 551 13.75 35.04 8.14
C GLU A 551 13.77 33.67 7.45
N GLY A 552 14.40 32.65 8.04
CA GLY A 552 14.48 31.29 7.53
C GLY A 552 15.74 30.98 6.71
N TYR A 553 16.78 31.83 6.76
CA TYR A 553 18.05 31.56 6.10
C TYR A 553 18.99 30.72 6.99
N PHE A 554 19.82 29.88 6.38
CA PHE A 554 20.86 29.15 7.10
C PHE A 554 21.93 30.09 7.65
N ILE A 555 22.30 29.93 8.92
CA ILE A 555 23.33 30.74 9.57
C ILE A 555 24.72 30.28 9.13
N HIS A 556 24.93 28.96 9.00
CA HIS A 556 26.21 28.37 8.63
C HIS A 556 26.33 28.20 7.11
N LYS A 557 27.56 28.35 6.60
CA LYS A 557 27.85 28.10 5.19
C LYS A 557 27.74 26.63 4.83
N ASN A 558 28.22 25.74 5.70
CA ASN A 558 28.11 24.29 5.56
C ASN A 558 27.02 23.79 6.50
N VAL A 559 26.08 23.06 5.96
CA VAL A 559 24.90 22.55 6.65
C VAL A 559 24.94 21.02 6.65
N SER A 560 24.66 20.42 7.80
CA SER A 560 24.53 18.97 7.90
C SER A 560 23.24 18.52 7.21
N GLY A 561 23.37 17.51 6.39
CA GLY A 561 22.23 16.93 5.68
C GLY A 561 22.56 15.57 5.10
N ARG A 562 21.62 15.03 4.36
CA ARG A 562 21.75 13.75 3.71
C ARG A 562 21.40 13.81 2.23
N PHE A 563 22.05 12.97 1.49
CA PHE A 563 21.75 12.67 0.10
C PHE A 563 21.87 11.17 -0.12
N ARG A 564 20.76 10.50 -0.40
CA ARG A 564 20.68 9.02 -0.47
C ARG A 564 21.23 8.35 0.79
N GLU A 565 22.25 7.54 0.68
CA GLU A 565 22.88 6.84 1.81
C GLU A 565 23.85 7.72 2.61
N GLU A 566 24.34 8.79 2.03
CA GLU A 566 25.39 9.64 2.60
C GLU A 566 24.80 10.73 3.51
N THR A 567 25.31 10.79 4.73
CA THR A 567 25.03 11.85 5.69
C THR A 567 26.32 12.59 5.95
N GLN A 568 26.41 13.84 5.48
CA GLN A 568 27.61 14.68 5.64
C GLN A 568 27.23 16.17 5.57
N GLU A 569 28.23 17.04 5.72
CA GLU A 569 28.06 18.46 5.55
C GLU A 569 28.17 18.85 4.07
N TYR A 570 27.18 19.57 3.59
CA TYR A 570 27.12 20.14 2.24
C TYR A 570 27.04 21.66 2.32
N GLU A 571 27.42 22.34 1.27
CA GLU A 571 27.23 23.78 1.16
C GLU A 571 25.73 24.12 1.12
N ARG A 572 25.33 25.21 1.80
CA ARG A 572 23.91 25.58 1.96
C ARG A 572 23.13 25.76 0.66
N HIS A 573 23.78 26.12 -0.45
CA HIS A 573 23.13 26.29 -1.75
C HIS A 573 22.69 24.98 -2.42
N MET A 574 23.19 23.84 -1.94
CA MET A 574 22.87 22.52 -2.51
C MET A 574 21.56 21.95 -1.99
N PHE A 575 21.04 22.44 -0.87
CA PHE A 575 19.84 21.89 -0.26
C PHE A 575 18.56 22.32 -0.94
N ASP A 576 17.66 21.36 -1.15
CA ASP A 576 16.34 21.57 -1.76
C ASP A 576 15.20 21.50 -0.76
N TYR A 577 15.39 20.75 0.33
CA TYR A 577 14.40 20.52 1.38
C TYR A 577 15.06 20.45 2.76
N MET A 578 14.24 20.58 3.78
CA MET A 578 14.64 20.45 5.18
C MET A 578 13.63 19.56 5.91
N ASP A 579 14.10 18.74 6.84
CA ASP A 579 13.25 17.93 7.69
C ASP A 579 12.32 18.82 8.54
N VAL A 580 11.08 18.35 8.74
CA VAL A 580 10.09 19.07 9.55
C VAL A 580 10.41 19.02 11.04
N SER A 581 10.80 17.84 11.53
CA SER A 581 11.07 17.58 12.94
C SER A 581 12.01 16.40 13.13
N PRO A 582 12.85 16.40 14.16
CA PRO A 582 13.65 15.21 14.48
C PRO A 582 12.82 13.98 14.87
N ARG A 583 11.59 14.19 15.36
CA ARG A 583 10.68 13.11 15.75
C ARG A 583 10.12 12.31 14.56
N MET A 584 10.23 12.83 13.35
CA MET A 584 9.70 12.18 12.16
C MET A 584 10.34 10.82 11.86
N VAL A 585 11.48 10.53 12.41
CA VAL A 585 12.22 9.28 12.19
C VAL A 585 11.57 8.10 12.90
N PHE A 586 10.95 8.34 14.06
CA PHE A 586 10.48 7.31 14.97
C PHE A 586 8.96 7.13 14.92
N SER A 587 8.51 5.93 15.32
CA SER A 587 7.09 5.66 15.56
C SER A 587 6.60 6.35 16.83
N VAL A 588 5.28 6.31 17.06
CA VAL A 588 4.67 6.92 18.25
C VAL A 588 5.22 6.30 19.55
N ALA A 589 5.31 4.98 19.63
CA ALA A 589 5.79 4.30 20.84
C ALA A 589 7.26 4.66 21.15
N THR A 590 8.10 4.69 20.12
CA THR A 590 9.51 5.08 20.30
C THR A 590 9.66 6.56 20.64
N ALA A 591 8.82 7.42 20.09
CA ALA A 591 8.82 8.86 20.38
C ALA A 591 8.39 9.20 21.81
N LEU A 592 7.77 8.27 22.54
CA LEU A 592 7.41 8.42 23.95
C LEU A 592 8.57 8.14 24.92
N ILE A 593 9.68 7.63 24.45
CA ILE A 593 10.85 7.32 25.30
C ILE A 593 11.61 8.62 25.59
N PRO A 594 11.68 9.07 26.85
CA PRO A 594 12.47 10.24 27.20
C PRO A 594 13.96 9.95 27.09
N PHE A 595 14.74 10.93 26.66
CA PHE A 595 16.20 10.79 26.44
C PHE A 595 16.59 9.65 25.51
N LEU A 596 15.79 9.41 24.49
CA LEU A 596 16.01 8.33 23.51
C LEU A 596 17.39 8.39 22.86
N GLN A 597 17.90 9.58 22.60
CA GLN A 597 19.22 9.81 22.00
C GLN A 597 20.39 9.29 22.83
N ASN A 598 20.20 9.10 24.13
CA ASN A 598 21.20 8.58 25.04
C ASN A 598 21.16 7.06 25.20
N ASP A 599 20.14 6.41 24.64
CA ASP A 599 19.94 4.97 24.72
C ASP A 599 20.54 4.25 23.52
N ASP A 600 21.06 3.04 23.75
CA ASP A 600 21.44 2.13 22.66
C ASP A 600 20.18 1.66 21.93
N ALA A 601 20.28 1.49 20.62
CA ALA A 601 19.15 1.07 19.76
C ALA A 601 18.52 -0.26 20.22
N ASN A 602 19.31 -1.20 20.68
CA ASN A 602 18.81 -2.49 21.20
C ASN A 602 17.91 -2.31 22.42
N ARG A 603 18.30 -1.43 23.33
CA ARG A 603 17.52 -1.14 24.55
C ARG A 603 16.30 -0.26 24.28
N ALA A 604 16.38 0.64 23.32
CA ALA A 604 15.26 1.41 22.83
C ALA A 604 14.18 0.50 22.19
N LEU A 605 14.58 -0.51 21.44
CA LEU A 605 13.69 -1.52 20.86
C LEU A 605 12.93 -2.27 21.96
N MET A 606 13.66 -2.76 22.98
CA MET A 606 13.05 -3.46 24.11
C MET A 606 12.07 -2.56 24.87
N GLY A 607 12.48 -1.31 25.18
CA GLY A 607 11.64 -0.33 25.85
C GLY A 607 10.38 0.05 25.10
N SER A 608 10.49 0.26 23.79
CA SER A 608 9.37 0.53 22.91
C SER A 608 8.35 -0.62 22.90
N ASN A 609 8.83 -1.86 22.82
CA ASN A 609 7.98 -3.06 22.86
C ASN A 609 7.33 -3.24 24.25
N MET A 610 8.04 -2.98 25.32
CA MET A 610 7.52 -3.12 26.68
C MET A 610 6.46 -2.08 27.02
N GLN A 611 6.52 -0.86 26.51
CA GLN A 611 5.46 0.15 26.67
C GLN A 611 4.08 -0.37 26.22
N ARG A 612 4.04 -1.17 25.16
CA ARG A 612 2.80 -1.74 24.62
C ARG A 612 2.18 -2.82 25.50
N GLN A 613 2.94 -3.36 26.45
CA GLN A 613 2.52 -4.44 27.35
C GLN A 613 2.06 -3.94 28.72
N ALA A 614 2.11 -2.63 28.95
CA ALA A 614 1.72 -2.04 30.23
C ALA A 614 0.24 -2.27 30.53
N VAL A 615 -0.03 -2.77 31.74
CA VAL A 615 -1.39 -3.04 32.22
C VAL A 615 -2.03 -1.75 32.74
N PRO A 616 -3.30 -1.45 32.43
CA PRO A 616 -4.02 -0.33 33.04
C PRO A 616 -4.13 -0.50 34.56
N LEU A 617 -3.63 0.46 35.26
CA LEU A 617 -3.68 0.46 36.74
C LEU A 617 -4.97 1.07 37.24
N LEU A 618 -5.31 0.74 38.48
CA LEU A 618 -6.48 1.29 39.17
C LEU A 618 -6.40 2.83 39.27
N THR A 619 -5.24 3.36 39.63
CA THR A 619 -4.89 4.77 39.54
C THR A 619 -3.58 4.96 38.85
N THR A 620 -3.52 5.84 37.85
CA THR A 620 -2.31 6.14 37.09
C THR A 620 -1.82 7.55 37.32
N GLU A 621 -0.53 7.76 37.11
CA GLU A 621 0.10 9.07 37.19
C GLU A 621 0.71 9.44 35.83
N ALA A 622 0.51 10.70 35.46
CA ALA A 622 1.22 11.23 34.28
C ALA A 622 2.75 11.20 34.52
N PRO A 623 3.56 10.88 33.51
CA PRO A 623 5.01 10.88 33.72
C PRO A 623 5.54 12.25 34.07
N VAL A 624 6.45 12.32 35.04
CA VAL A 624 7.10 13.58 35.48
C VAL A 624 7.99 14.11 34.33
N VAL A 625 8.66 13.22 33.62
CA VAL A 625 9.49 13.54 32.47
C VAL A 625 8.87 12.88 31.25
N GLY A 626 8.53 13.67 30.26
CA GLY A 626 7.90 13.18 29.02
C GLY A 626 8.49 13.84 27.78
N THR A 627 7.99 13.45 26.61
CA THR A 627 8.45 13.93 25.31
C THR A 627 7.50 14.91 24.63
N GLY A 628 6.30 15.12 25.19
CA GLY A 628 5.24 15.92 24.59
C GLY A 628 4.30 15.17 23.64
N MET A 629 4.55 13.89 23.39
CA MET A 629 3.67 13.03 22.57
C MET A 629 2.50 12.42 23.36
N GLU A 630 2.50 12.52 24.67
CA GLU A 630 1.55 11.86 25.56
C GLU A 630 0.11 12.33 25.31
N VAL A 631 -0.11 13.63 25.22
CA VAL A 631 -1.44 14.21 25.01
C VAL A 631 -2.00 13.77 23.65
N LYS A 632 -1.20 13.89 22.61
CA LYS A 632 -1.63 13.53 21.27
C LYS A 632 -1.90 12.02 21.15
N THR A 633 -1.09 11.20 21.75
CA THR A 633 -1.29 9.75 21.80
C THR A 633 -2.59 9.37 22.50
N ALA A 634 -2.86 9.97 23.66
CA ALA A 634 -4.08 9.71 24.42
C ALA A 634 -5.35 10.11 23.65
N VAL A 635 -5.33 11.24 22.99
CA VAL A 635 -6.48 11.73 22.20
C VAL A 635 -6.67 10.90 20.94
N ASP A 636 -5.61 10.64 20.17
CA ASP A 636 -5.69 9.94 18.88
C ASP A 636 -6.00 8.44 19.03
N SER A 637 -5.69 7.84 20.19
CA SER A 637 -6.06 6.44 20.47
C SER A 637 -7.58 6.21 20.61
N GLY A 638 -8.35 7.28 20.83
CA GLY A 638 -9.80 7.23 20.97
C GLY A 638 -10.33 6.69 22.31
N VAL A 639 -9.48 6.49 23.30
CA VAL A 639 -9.90 6.02 24.64
C VAL A 639 -10.41 7.14 25.53
N CYS A 640 -10.02 8.38 25.25
CA CYS A 640 -10.52 9.56 25.94
C CYS A 640 -11.77 10.11 25.26
N VAL A 641 -12.72 10.58 26.06
CA VAL A 641 -13.89 11.28 25.53
C VAL A 641 -13.55 12.75 25.32
N VAL A 642 -13.79 13.24 24.13
CA VAL A 642 -13.46 14.61 23.69
C VAL A 642 -14.74 15.38 23.40
N ALA A 643 -14.81 16.64 23.81
CA ALA A 643 -15.94 17.51 23.53
C ALA A 643 -16.07 17.81 22.03
N LYS A 644 -17.24 17.56 21.44
CA LYS A 644 -17.51 17.81 20.01
C LYS A 644 -17.59 19.30 19.69
N LYS A 645 -18.16 20.08 20.62
CA LYS A 645 -18.39 21.54 20.50
C LYS A 645 -18.05 22.22 21.81
N SER A 646 -17.73 23.51 21.75
CA SER A 646 -17.58 24.35 22.90
C SER A 646 -18.91 24.53 23.62
N GLY A 647 -18.90 24.48 24.94
CA GLY A 647 -20.11 24.64 25.76
C GLY A 647 -19.84 24.58 27.25
N THR A 648 -20.92 24.56 28.04
CA THR A 648 -20.90 24.49 29.49
C THR A 648 -21.43 23.14 29.94
N VAL A 649 -20.76 22.52 30.89
CA VAL A 649 -21.17 21.23 31.47
C VAL A 649 -22.43 21.43 32.33
N LEU A 650 -23.52 20.80 31.92
CA LEU A 650 -24.79 20.81 32.67
C LEU A 650 -24.81 19.78 33.78
N ARG A 651 -24.29 18.60 33.51
CA ARG A 651 -24.29 17.46 34.40
C ARG A 651 -23.04 16.62 34.19
N SER A 652 -22.40 16.19 35.24
CA SER A 652 -21.28 15.26 35.20
C SER A 652 -21.51 14.19 36.27
N THR A 653 -21.73 12.96 35.82
CA THR A 653 -21.86 11.79 36.70
C THR A 653 -20.80 10.74 36.28
N SER A 654 -20.67 9.67 37.05
CA SER A 654 -19.73 8.59 36.73
C SER A 654 -20.02 7.91 35.40
N THR A 655 -21.25 7.98 34.91
CA THR A 655 -21.70 7.29 33.69
C THR A 655 -22.00 8.23 32.52
N ASP A 656 -22.37 9.47 32.80
CA ASP A 656 -22.86 10.41 31.78
C ASP A 656 -22.34 11.82 31.98
N ILE A 657 -22.04 12.48 30.88
CA ILE A 657 -21.71 13.90 30.82
C ILE A 657 -22.66 14.56 29.83
N SER A 658 -23.35 15.63 30.27
CA SER A 658 -24.21 16.45 29.43
C SER A 658 -23.63 17.85 29.29
N ILE A 659 -23.47 18.31 28.06
CA ILE A 659 -22.91 19.64 27.77
C ILE A 659 -23.94 20.41 26.92
N LYS A 660 -24.23 21.65 27.38
CA LYS A 660 -24.98 22.64 26.62
C LYS A 660 -23.97 23.41 25.76
N ASN A 661 -24.04 23.22 24.47
CA ASN A 661 -23.17 23.91 23.52
C ASN A 661 -23.51 25.40 23.43
N ASP A 662 -22.54 26.23 23.03
CA ASP A 662 -22.73 27.67 22.87
C ASP A 662 -23.72 28.02 21.75
N ASP A 663 -23.98 27.12 20.82
CA ASP A 663 -25.00 27.22 19.75
C ASP A 663 -26.42 26.89 20.24
N GLY A 664 -26.62 26.51 21.48
CA GLY A 664 -27.90 26.14 22.10
C GLY A 664 -28.25 24.65 21.97
N THR A 665 -27.46 23.85 21.31
CA THR A 665 -27.65 22.39 21.23
C THR A 665 -27.14 21.72 22.51
N LYS A 666 -27.62 20.48 22.73
CA LYS A 666 -27.19 19.67 23.88
C LYS A 666 -26.53 18.39 23.36
N ASP A 667 -25.35 18.09 23.89
CA ASP A 667 -24.65 16.82 23.62
C ASP A 667 -24.61 16.00 24.93
N ASP A 668 -25.01 14.73 24.78
CA ASP A 668 -24.92 13.76 25.89
C ASP A 668 -23.81 12.73 25.54
N TYR A 669 -22.91 12.52 26.50
CA TYR A 669 -21.80 11.55 26.36
C TYR A 669 -22.02 10.44 27.38
N HIS A 670 -22.07 9.19 26.87
CA HIS A 670 -22.16 8.00 27.70
C HIS A 670 -20.77 7.39 27.89
N LEU A 671 -20.33 7.18 29.13
CA LEU A 671 -19.01 6.65 29.44
C LEU A 671 -19.02 5.14 29.56
N THR A 672 -17.97 4.52 29.04
CA THR A 672 -17.74 3.07 29.18
C THR A 672 -17.27 2.75 30.58
N LYS A 673 -17.96 1.83 31.23
CA LYS A 673 -17.65 1.45 32.64
C LYS A 673 -17.28 -0.04 32.71
N TYR A 674 -16.11 -0.34 33.27
CA TYR A 674 -15.64 -1.70 33.62
C TYR A 674 -15.85 -2.74 32.54
N LEU A 675 -15.49 -2.41 31.30
CA LEU A 675 -15.60 -3.30 30.18
C LEU A 675 -14.35 -4.20 30.08
N ARG A 676 -14.56 -5.48 29.80
CA ARG A 676 -13.47 -6.41 29.54
C ARG A 676 -12.81 -6.11 28.19
N SER A 677 -11.49 -5.98 28.18
CA SER A 677 -10.71 -5.91 26.95
C SER A 677 -10.40 -7.30 26.39
N ASN A 678 -9.82 -7.38 25.20
CA ASN A 678 -9.40 -8.65 24.60
C ASN A 678 -8.40 -9.43 25.46
N GLN A 679 -7.56 -8.76 26.22
CA GLN A 679 -6.58 -9.35 27.15
C GLN A 679 -7.09 -9.43 28.58
N SER A 680 -8.41 -9.34 28.79
CA SER A 680 -9.05 -9.39 30.11
C SER A 680 -8.69 -8.25 31.05
N ASN A 681 -8.23 -7.11 30.53
CA ASN A 681 -8.01 -5.90 31.30
C ASN A 681 -9.31 -5.11 31.47
N CYS A 682 -9.32 -4.17 32.41
CA CYS A 682 -10.48 -3.35 32.68
C CYS A 682 -10.39 -2.02 31.90
N TYR A 683 -11.35 -1.79 31.02
CA TYR A 683 -11.56 -0.51 30.35
C TYR A 683 -12.62 0.28 31.12
N ASN A 684 -12.24 1.39 31.67
CA ASN A 684 -13.09 2.26 32.47
C ASN A 684 -12.82 3.71 32.19
N GLN A 685 -13.85 4.46 31.84
CA GLN A 685 -13.76 5.90 31.60
C GLN A 685 -14.23 6.68 32.85
N LYS A 686 -13.47 7.71 33.21
CA LYS A 686 -13.76 8.57 34.35
C LYS A 686 -13.89 10.02 33.88
N PRO A 687 -14.95 10.75 34.30
CA PRO A 687 -15.08 12.17 33.98
C PRO A 687 -14.02 12.99 34.74
N ILE A 688 -13.48 14.00 34.04
CA ILE A 688 -12.51 14.97 34.64
C ILE A 688 -13.05 16.37 34.69
N VAL A 689 -14.27 16.60 34.19
CA VAL A 689 -14.94 17.90 34.23
C VAL A 689 -16.07 17.89 35.26
N PHE A 690 -16.33 19.06 35.86
CA PHE A 690 -17.40 19.24 36.82
C PHE A 690 -18.53 20.10 36.27
N GLN A 691 -19.69 20.03 36.92
CA GLN A 691 -20.86 20.83 36.57
C GLN A 691 -20.52 22.31 36.60
N GLY A 692 -20.91 23.04 35.56
CA GLY A 692 -20.70 24.48 35.44
C GLY A 692 -19.38 24.90 34.81
N GLU A 693 -18.47 23.96 34.52
CA GLU A 693 -17.24 24.27 33.79
C GLU A 693 -17.51 24.53 32.31
N HIS A 694 -16.79 25.49 31.73
CA HIS A 694 -16.78 25.72 30.30
C HIS A 694 -15.71 24.86 29.65
N VAL A 695 -16.10 24.14 28.60
CA VAL A 695 -15.19 23.30 27.80
C VAL A 695 -15.13 23.81 26.38
N GLU A 696 -13.98 23.67 25.74
CA GLU A 696 -13.79 24.01 24.32
C GLU A 696 -13.90 22.77 23.44
N ALA A 697 -14.19 22.98 22.15
CA ALA A 697 -14.22 21.90 21.17
C ALA A 697 -12.83 21.23 21.11
N GLY A 698 -12.79 19.90 21.16
CA GLY A 698 -11.54 19.12 21.16
C GLY A 698 -10.88 18.95 22.53
N GLN A 699 -11.45 19.52 23.61
CA GLN A 699 -10.95 19.31 24.97
C GLN A 699 -11.37 17.92 25.49
N VAL A 700 -10.45 17.25 26.20
CA VAL A 700 -10.74 15.97 26.86
C VAL A 700 -11.65 16.20 28.04
N ILE A 701 -12.78 15.54 28.11
CA ILE A 701 -13.78 15.66 29.20
C ILE A 701 -13.84 14.42 30.09
N ALA A 702 -13.32 13.29 29.62
CA ALA A 702 -13.23 12.05 30.39
C ALA A 702 -11.96 11.28 30.04
N ASP A 703 -11.26 10.80 31.07
CA ASP A 703 -10.08 9.96 30.91
C ASP A 703 -10.49 8.50 30.66
N GLY A 704 -9.74 7.82 29.75
CA GLY A 704 -9.84 6.39 29.53
C GLY A 704 -8.86 5.58 30.39
N PRO A 705 -8.66 4.30 30.08
CA PRO A 705 -7.66 3.47 30.74
C PRO A 705 -6.25 3.99 30.44
N SER A 706 -5.36 3.91 31.41
CA SER A 706 -3.96 4.36 31.30
C SER A 706 -3.81 5.82 30.84
N THR A 707 -4.74 6.67 31.21
CA THR A 707 -4.68 8.11 30.95
C THR A 707 -4.94 8.91 32.21
N ALA A 708 -4.32 10.08 32.33
CA ALA A 708 -4.50 11.01 33.43
C ALA A 708 -4.56 12.45 32.90
N ASN A 709 -5.69 13.15 33.13
CA ASN A 709 -5.93 14.52 32.65
C ASN A 709 -5.68 14.70 31.12
N GLY A 710 -6.04 13.70 30.33
CA GLY A 710 -5.86 13.72 28.90
C GLY A 710 -4.45 13.39 28.41
N GLU A 711 -3.53 13.05 29.30
CA GLU A 711 -2.20 12.58 28.99
C GLU A 711 -2.10 11.05 29.10
N LEU A 712 -1.26 10.43 28.29
CA LEU A 712 -0.96 9.01 28.41
C LEU A 712 -0.17 8.75 29.70
N ALA A 713 -0.70 7.89 30.55
CA ALA A 713 -0.12 7.52 31.85
C ALA A 713 -0.08 5.99 31.95
N LEU A 714 1.00 5.38 31.46
CA LEU A 714 1.13 3.91 31.38
C LEU A 714 1.46 3.27 32.74
N GLY A 715 1.77 4.03 33.75
CA GLY A 715 2.15 3.49 35.04
C GLY A 715 2.21 4.53 36.12
N LYS A 716 3.18 4.41 36.98
CA LYS A 716 3.46 5.27 38.16
C LYS A 716 4.86 5.85 38.07
N ASN A 717 5.15 6.84 38.95
CA ASN A 717 6.49 7.42 39.11
C ASN A 717 7.10 6.95 40.47
N PRO A 718 7.62 5.70 40.55
CA PRO A 718 8.22 5.21 41.79
C PRO A 718 9.65 5.71 41.95
N LEU A 719 10.10 5.75 43.20
CA LEU A 719 11.50 5.99 43.51
C LEU A 719 12.31 4.71 43.25
N ILE A 720 13.34 4.80 42.44
CA ILE A 720 14.16 3.66 42.01
C ILE A 720 15.58 3.84 42.55
N GLY A 721 16.13 2.80 43.16
CA GLY A 721 17.53 2.71 43.56
C GLY A 721 18.28 1.76 42.64
N PHE A 722 19.44 2.19 42.13
CA PHE A 722 20.32 1.37 41.27
C PHE A 722 21.45 0.82 42.09
N MET A 723 21.35 -0.46 42.47
CA MET A 723 22.38 -1.19 43.19
C MET A 723 22.21 -2.68 43.03
N THR A 724 23.28 -3.46 43.31
CA THR A 724 23.16 -4.91 43.45
C THR A 724 22.58 -5.26 44.81
N TRP A 725 21.65 -6.21 44.88
CA TRP A 725 21.03 -6.60 46.14
C TRP A 725 20.92 -8.13 46.26
N GLU A 726 21.91 -8.74 46.91
CA GLU A 726 21.99 -10.18 47.22
C GLU A 726 21.71 -11.11 46.06
N GLY A 727 21.97 -10.68 44.82
CA GLY A 727 21.72 -11.44 43.59
C GLY A 727 20.24 -11.54 43.14
N TYR A 728 19.29 -11.03 43.92
CA TYR A 728 17.86 -11.11 43.58
C TYR A 728 17.44 -10.19 42.46
N ASN A 729 18.26 -9.22 42.08
CA ASN A 729 18.05 -8.32 40.95
C ASN A 729 19.03 -8.53 39.79
N TYR A 730 19.49 -9.80 39.63
CA TYR A 730 20.42 -10.19 38.56
C TYR A 730 19.73 -10.10 37.17
N GLU A 731 20.46 -9.54 36.20
CA GLU A 731 19.97 -9.26 34.85
C GLU A 731 18.75 -8.35 34.86
N ASP A 732 17.62 -8.80 34.31
CA ASP A 732 16.36 -8.04 34.19
C ASP A 732 15.43 -8.17 35.41
N ALA A 733 15.90 -8.82 36.47
CA ALA A 733 15.13 -8.98 37.69
C ALA A 733 15.04 -7.65 38.48
N VAL A 734 13.91 -7.42 39.11
CA VAL A 734 13.62 -6.22 39.88
C VAL A 734 13.08 -6.60 41.26
N LEU A 735 13.55 -5.91 42.29
CA LEU A 735 12.98 -6.00 43.62
C LEU A 735 11.96 -4.88 43.85
N LEU A 736 10.86 -5.21 44.47
CA LEU A 736 9.81 -4.28 44.81
C LEU A 736 9.68 -4.13 46.34
N SER A 737 9.40 -2.91 46.81
CA SER A 737 9.07 -2.65 48.22
C SER A 737 7.65 -3.16 48.52
N GLU A 738 7.42 -3.68 49.73
CA GLU A 738 6.11 -4.07 50.23
C GLU A 738 5.11 -2.90 50.22
N ARG A 739 5.60 -1.67 50.35
CA ARG A 739 4.78 -0.45 50.28
C ARG A 739 3.94 -0.40 48.98
N LEU A 740 4.49 -0.87 47.85
CA LEU A 740 3.79 -0.88 46.57
C LEU A 740 2.52 -1.74 46.62
N VAL A 741 2.56 -2.81 47.40
CA VAL A 741 1.40 -3.68 47.61
C VAL A 741 0.41 -3.04 48.61
N MET A 742 0.91 -2.48 49.72
CA MET A 742 0.09 -1.90 50.73
C MET A 742 -0.68 -0.66 50.30
N ASP A 743 -0.08 0.17 49.50
CA ASP A 743 -0.65 1.45 49.01
C ASP A 743 -1.37 1.29 47.65
N ASP A 744 -1.58 0.07 47.13
CA ASP A 744 -2.23 -0.23 45.83
C ASP A 744 -1.58 0.53 44.63
N VAL A 745 -0.25 0.67 44.65
CA VAL A 745 0.46 1.46 43.63
C VAL A 745 0.34 0.84 42.22
N TYR A 746 0.53 -0.49 42.14
CA TYR A 746 0.43 -1.22 40.87
C TYR A 746 -0.79 -2.15 40.77
N THR A 747 -1.78 -1.88 41.57
CA THR A 747 -3.01 -2.70 41.60
C THR A 747 -3.80 -2.50 40.30
N SER A 748 -4.21 -3.59 39.68
CA SER A 748 -5.00 -3.62 38.47
C SER A 748 -6.24 -4.48 38.62
N VAL A 749 -7.24 -4.26 37.78
CA VAL A 749 -8.48 -5.03 37.74
C VAL A 749 -8.45 -5.89 36.48
N HIS A 750 -8.69 -7.17 36.64
CA HIS A 750 -8.82 -8.11 35.53
C HIS A 750 -10.21 -8.71 35.51
N ILE A 751 -10.83 -8.77 34.34
CA ILE A 751 -12.19 -9.28 34.15
C ILE A 751 -12.11 -10.53 33.29
N GLU A 752 -12.53 -11.66 33.82
CA GLU A 752 -12.65 -12.90 33.10
C GLU A 752 -14.13 -13.24 32.88
N GLU A 753 -14.45 -13.72 31.70
CA GLU A 753 -15.79 -14.10 31.31
C GLU A 753 -15.87 -15.60 31.17
N TYR A 754 -16.80 -16.19 31.91
CA TYR A 754 -17.11 -17.63 31.83
C TYR A 754 -18.52 -17.80 31.33
N GLU A 755 -18.68 -18.61 30.29
CA GLU A 755 -19.97 -18.88 29.67
C GLU A 755 -20.33 -20.36 29.88
N CYS A 756 -21.57 -20.60 30.28
CA CYS A 756 -22.10 -21.94 30.45
C CYS A 756 -23.47 -22.00 29.81
N GLU A 757 -23.68 -22.99 28.98
CA GLU A 757 -24.94 -23.21 28.26
C GLU A 757 -25.52 -24.57 28.60
N ALA A 758 -26.80 -24.60 29.00
CA ALA A 758 -27.56 -25.85 29.15
C ALA A 758 -28.20 -26.19 27.80
N ARG A 759 -27.88 -27.38 27.26
CA ARG A 759 -28.34 -27.83 25.93
C ARG A 759 -29.32 -28.98 26.07
N ASP A 760 -30.23 -29.10 25.10
CA ASP A 760 -31.06 -30.28 24.95
C ASP A 760 -30.24 -31.41 24.34
N THR A 761 -30.08 -32.51 25.07
CA THR A 761 -29.37 -33.70 24.58
C THR A 761 -30.34 -34.83 24.29
N LYS A 762 -29.89 -35.86 23.59
CA LYS A 762 -30.67 -37.08 23.33
C LYS A 762 -31.03 -37.84 24.62
N LEU A 763 -30.30 -37.60 25.69
CA LEU A 763 -30.51 -38.24 27.01
C LEU A 763 -31.40 -37.41 27.95
N GLY A 764 -31.82 -36.21 27.50
CA GLY A 764 -32.62 -35.28 28.27
C GLY A 764 -32.02 -33.89 28.32
N PRO A 765 -32.73 -32.86 28.79
CA PRO A 765 -32.21 -31.51 28.92
C PRO A 765 -31.14 -31.41 30.00
N GLU A 766 -30.09 -30.63 29.71
CA GLU A 766 -29.09 -30.24 30.70
C GLU A 766 -29.66 -29.15 31.60
N GLU A 767 -29.20 -29.07 32.82
CA GLU A 767 -29.63 -28.08 33.80
C GLU A 767 -28.45 -27.41 34.47
N ILE A 768 -28.51 -26.09 34.62
CA ILE A 768 -27.54 -25.30 35.39
C ILE A 768 -27.97 -25.32 36.86
N THR A 769 -27.16 -25.94 37.71
CA THR A 769 -27.46 -26.11 39.12
C THR A 769 -26.30 -25.64 40.01
N ARG A 770 -26.60 -25.26 41.27
CA ARG A 770 -25.61 -25.00 42.31
C ARG A 770 -25.22 -26.24 43.08
N GLU A 771 -25.92 -27.37 42.88
CA GLU A 771 -25.60 -28.60 43.54
C GLU A 771 -24.38 -29.27 42.93
N ASP A 772 -23.44 -29.68 43.79
CA ASP A 772 -22.29 -30.48 43.36
C ASP A 772 -22.76 -31.94 43.14
N ARG A 773 -23.21 -32.21 41.91
CA ARG A 773 -23.61 -33.54 41.48
C ARG A 773 -22.50 -34.14 40.61
N LYS A 774 -21.94 -35.24 41.10
CA LYS A 774 -21.07 -36.05 40.24
C LYS A 774 -21.91 -36.70 39.15
N SER A 775 -21.57 -36.40 37.89
CA SER A 775 -22.10 -37.14 36.77
C SER A 775 -21.75 -38.61 36.91
N THR A 776 -22.74 -39.47 37.02
CA THR A 776 -22.59 -40.93 37.08
C THR A 776 -22.43 -41.55 35.70
N ARG A 777 -22.17 -40.76 34.68
CA ARG A 777 -21.94 -41.23 33.31
C ARG A 777 -20.86 -40.42 32.60
#